data_5035f573d3908e43f40f4754f3c4cf59
#
_entry.id   5035f573d3908e43f40f4754f3c4cf59
#
_cell.length_a   1.000
_cell.length_b   1.000
_cell.length_c   1.000
_cell.angle_alpha   90.00
_cell.angle_beta   90.00
_cell.angle_gamma   90.00
#
_symmetry.space_group_name_H-M   'P 1'
#
loop_
_entity.id
_entity.type
_entity.pdbx_description
1 polymer ?
#
loop_
_entity_poly.entity_id
_entity_poly.type
_entity_poly.pdbx_seq_one_letter_code
_entity_poly.pdbx_strand_id
1 'polypeptide(L)'
;MSDEQTTDARHISDTERIRQVDLQKEMQRSYLDYAMSVIVGRALPDVRDGLKPVHRRVLYAMYDGGYRPTSSFSKSSRVVGEVMGNYHPHGDAAIYDALARLVQPWSLRYPLVAGQGNFGTPGNLGPAAPRYTECKMAPLAMEMVRDIDEECVDFQDNYDGRNQEPTILPARFPNLLANGSEGIAVGMATRIPPHNLRELARGVEWALEHPDATREELLEALLTLIPGPDFPTGATILGHKGIEDAYRTGRGSITQRAVVSVEEIQGRQCLVVTELPYQVNPDNLADKIAQLVRDGAIGGIADIRDETSGRTGQRLVIVLKRDAVAKVVLNNLYKRTSLQENFSANMLALVDGVPRTLSIDGFIRHWITHQMDVIVRRTQFRLRKALERLHILEGYLKALDALDEVIALIRRSPTVDEARAGLIDLLDVDAIQADAILALQLRRLAALERQKIMDEHAELKARVDDLNDILAKPERQRAIISTELSEIVDKFGDERRTRILPFDGEMSMEDLIPEEDVVVTITRDGFAKRTRTDNYRSQKRGGKGVRGTQLRGDDVVEHFFVTTTHNWLLFFTNLGRVYRTKAYEIPEGGRDAKGQHVANLLAFQPDEHIAQVLAIRTYEDADFLVLATKRGLVKKTPLSLYNSPRSGGIIAINLREDEDGKPDELVSAQTIMADEDLILVSRDGQAVRFTATDDQLRSMGRSTSGVRGMKFRGDDELLSMEVPRENTDLLIVTESGYAKRTPVDEYPTKSRGTLGVRVGKLVDERGGLVGALVVRPDEDVMVITESGKLVQVNASDVRPTARNTMGVIFARPDDGDHIIAITRNSDSGDEDETDDSENTEAVEGTDTPADEASAPAGGDETAATDN
;
A
#
# COMPACT_ATOMS: atom_id res chain seq x y z
N MET A 1 -82.00 -44.77 -0.22
CA MET A 1 -80.98 -45.54 -0.90
C MET A 1 -79.77 -44.66 -0.96
N SER A 2 -79.06 -44.39 0.10
CA SER A 2 -78.26 -45.10 1.13
C SER A 2 -77.19 -46.03 0.46
N ASP A 3 -75.95 -45.52 0.41
CA ASP A 3 -74.80 -46.36 0.40
C ASP A 3 -73.77 -45.74 1.36
N GLU A 4 -73.74 -46.31 2.56
CA GLU A 4 -72.63 -46.22 3.53
C GLU A 4 -71.45 -46.96 2.94
N GLN A 5 -70.35 -46.22 2.78
CA GLN A 5 -69.02 -46.84 2.69
C GLN A 5 -68.35 -46.72 4.03
N THR A 6 -68.34 -47.75 4.75
CA THR A 6 -67.55 -48.08 5.89
C THR A 6 -66.09 -48.13 5.51
N THR A 7 -65.27 -47.16 5.88
CA THR A 7 -63.84 -47.18 5.84
C THR A 7 -63.33 -47.91 7.07
N ASP A 8 -62.68 -48.99 6.81
CA ASP A 8 -61.97 -49.88 7.71
C ASP A 8 -60.95 -49.17 8.57
N ALA A 9 -61.24 -48.91 9.82
CA ALA A 9 -60.35 -48.35 10.84
C ALA A 9 -59.39 -49.50 11.27
N ARG A 10 -58.21 -49.50 10.69
CA ARG A 10 -57.10 -50.32 11.19
C ARG A 10 -56.79 -49.91 12.62
N HIS A 11 -56.93 -50.82 13.58
CA HIS A 11 -56.47 -50.70 14.92
C HIS A 11 -54.94 -50.52 14.92
N ILE A 12 -54.48 -49.29 15.11
CA ILE A 12 -53.08 -48.95 15.43
C ILE A 12 -52.96 -49.24 16.94
N SER A 13 -51.98 -50.06 17.30
CA SER A 13 -51.74 -50.45 18.67
C SER A 13 -51.44 -49.28 19.59
N ASP A 14 -51.89 -49.28 20.83
CA ASP A 14 -51.77 -48.24 21.85
C ASP A 14 -50.31 -47.88 22.24
N THR A 15 -49.29 -48.44 21.55
CA THR A 15 -47.87 -48.14 21.73
C THR A 15 -47.32 -47.06 20.83
N GLU A 16 -48.01 -46.66 19.77
CA GLU A 16 -47.61 -45.55 18.88
C GLU A 16 -48.37 -44.30 19.25
N ARG A 17 -47.72 -43.38 19.93
CA ARG A 17 -48.26 -42.01 20.19
C ARG A 17 -48.21 -41.20 18.88
N ILE A 18 -49.14 -41.41 17.99
CA ILE A 18 -49.30 -40.58 16.79
C ILE A 18 -49.94 -39.27 17.24
N ARG A 19 -49.21 -38.18 17.12
CA ARG A 19 -49.69 -36.84 17.40
C ARG A 19 -50.04 -36.19 16.05
N GLN A 20 -51.29 -35.75 15.86
CA GLN A 20 -51.64 -34.94 14.72
C GLN A 20 -50.99 -33.58 14.86
N VAL A 21 -50.19 -33.22 13.90
CA VAL A 21 -49.47 -31.93 13.82
C VAL A 21 -49.87 -31.23 12.52
N ASP A 22 -50.23 -29.97 12.62
CA ASP A 22 -50.46 -29.12 11.48
C ASP A 22 -49.14 -28.93 10.71
N LEU A 23 -49.09 -29.38 9.46
CA LEU A 23 -47.92 -29.34 8.62
C LEU A 23 -47.32 -27.93 8.51
N GLN A 24 -48.17 -26.89 8.41
CA GLN A 24 -47.71 -25.52 8.30
C GLN A 24 -47.01 -25.04 9.60
N LYS A 25 -47.60 -25.38 10.75
CA LYS A 25 -47.03 -25.04 12.07
C LYS A 25 -45.70 -25.78 12.32
N GLU A 26 -45.64 -27.05 11.96
CA GLU A 26 -44.44 -27.87 12.10
C GLU A 26 -43.31 -27.37 11.19
N MET A 27 -43.61 -27.05 9.93
CA MET A 27 -42.68 -26.45 9.00
C MET A 27 -42.15 -25.11 9.51
N GLN A 28 -43.02 -24.24 10.00
CA GLN A 28 -42.61 -22.96 10.56
C GLN A 28 -41.68 -23.14 11.79
N ARG A 29 -42.05 -24.05 12.69
CA ARG A 29 -41.23 -24.32 13.88
C ARG A 29 -39.87 -24.91 13.49
N SER A 30 -39.87 -25.94 12.71
CA SER A 30 -38.63 -26.61 12.27
C SER A 30 -37.72 -25.66 11.49
N TYR A 31 -38.28 -24.77 10.66
CA TYR A 31 -37.50 -23.76 9.94
C TYR A 31 -36.91 -22.71 10.87
N LEU A 32 -37.67 -22.26 11.90
CA LEU A 32 -37.19 -21.35 12.92
C LEU A 32 -36.04 -21.99 13.73
N ASP A 33 -36.25 -23.23 14.20
CA ASP A 33 -35.25 -23.96 14.96
C ASP A 33 -33.97 -24.18 14.13
N TYR A 34 -34.11 -24.51 12.86
CA TYR A 34 -32.98 -24.60 11.92
C TYR A 34 -32.29 -23.25 11.73
N ALA A 35 -33.06 -22.19 11.49
CA ALA A 35 -32.51 -20.84 11.28
C ALA A 35 -31.76 -20.37 12.54
N MET A 36 -32.30 -20.57 13.73
CA MET A 36 -31.66 -20.23 14.98
C MET A 36 -30.38 -21.05 15.20
N SER A 37 -30.39 -22.33 14.90
CA SER A 37 -29.21 -23.19 14.97
C SER A 37 -28.11 -22.72 14.03
N VAL A 38 -28.43 -22.31 12.80
CA VAL A 38 -27.44 -21.81 11.83
C VAL A 38 -26.92 -20.44 12.21
N ILE A 39 -27.77 -19.55 12.71
CA ILE A 39 -27.40 -18.19 13.09
C ILE A 39 -26.46 -18.21 14.31
N VAL A 40 -26.91 -18.84 15.41
CA VAL A 40 -26.18 -18.79 16.68
C VAL A 40 -25.12 -19.88 16.77
N GLY A 41 -25.43 -21.09 16.28
CA GLY A 41 -24.59 -22.29 16.45
C GLY A 41 -23.56 -22.55 15.32
N ARG A 42 -23.54 -21.75 14.24
CA ARG A 42 -22.68 -22.07 13.08
C ARG A 42 -22.03 -20.87 12.38
N ALA A 43 -22.84 -19.89 11.90
CA ALA A 43 -22.38 -18.95 10.88
C ALA A 43 -21.83 -17.64 11.43
N LEU A 44 -22.34 -17.14 12.54
CA LEU A 44 -21.99 -15.85 13.09
C LEU A 44 -20.95 -15.94 14.22
N PRO A 45 -19.98 -15.00 14.29
CA PRO A 45 -19.04 -14.89 15.38
C PRO A 45 -19.68 -14.22 16.61
N ASP A 46 -19.25 -14.59 17.82
CA ASP A 46 -19.54 -13.82 19.03
C ASP A 46 -18.68 -12.52 19.04
N VAL A 47 -19.29 -11.43 19.47
CA VAL A 47 -18.63 -10.11 19.47
C VAL A 47 -17.42 -10.06 20.40
N ARG A 48 -17.41 -10.87 21.46
CA ARG A 48 -16.42 -10.87 22.55
C ARG A 48 -15.11 -11.55 22.14
N ASP A 49 -15.17 -12.78 21.61
CA ASP A 49 -13.98 -13.56 21.20
C ASP A 49 -13.76 -13.62 19.68
N GLY A 50 -14.74 -13.18 18.88
CA GLY A 50 -14.64 -13.14 17.43
C GLY A 50 -14.68 -14.50 16.75
N LEU A 51 -15.07 -15.55 17.44
CA LEU A 51 -15.02 -16.91 16.94
C LEU A 51 -16.41 -17.47 16.63
N LYS A 52 -16.47 -18.27 15.58
CA LYS A 52 -17.59 -19.18 15.36
C LYS A 52 -17.41 -20.41 16.25
N PRO A 53 -18.48 -21.15 16.58
CA PRO A 53 -18.39 -22.33 17.45
C PRO A 53 -17.34 -23.35 17.04
N VAL A 54 -17.19 -23.63 15.73
CA VAL A 54 -16.16 -24.57 15.23
C VAL A 54 -14.74 -24.07 15.53
N HIS A 55 -14.45 -22.79 15.34
CA HIS A 55 -13.12 -22.24 15.60
C HIS A 55 -12.80 -22.24 17.09
N ARG A 56 -13.79 -21.89 17.92
CA ARG A 56 -13.65 -21.92 19.40
C ARG A 56 -13.36 -23.33 19.88
N ARG A 57 -14.08 -24.32 19.37
CA ARG A 57 -13.86 -25.73 19.70
C ARG A 57 -12.52 -26.27 19.23
N VAL A 58 -12.06 -25.84 18.03
CA VAL A 58 -10.72 -26.20 17.54
C VAL A 58 -9.64 -25.68 18.46
N LEU A 59 -9.69 -24.38 18.83
CA LEU A 59 -8.68 -23.77 19.70
C LEU A 59 -8.71 -24.35 21.11
N TYR A 60 -9.92 -24.56 21.67
CA TYR A 60 -10.04 -25.17 22.99
C TYR A 60 -9.56 -26.63 23.00
N ALA A 61 -9.94 -27.46 22.05
CA ALA A 61 -9.45 -28.83 21.93
C ALA A 61 -7.93 -28.89 21.77
N MET A 62 -7.34 -27.94 21.01
CA MET A 62 -5.87 -27.86 20.91
C MET A 62 -5.22 -27.46 22.24
N TYR A 63 -5.84 -26.60 23.01
CA TYR A 63 -5.36 -26.23 24.35
C TYR A 63 -5.46 -27.37 25.32
N ASP A 64 -6.62 -28.02 25.43
CA ASP A 64 -6.91 -29.14 26.33
C ASP A 64 -6.04 -30.37 25.99
N GLY A 65 -5.89 -30.71 24.70
CA GLY A 65 -5.02 -31.76 24.19
C GLY A 65 -3.51 -31.46 24.25
N GLY A 66 -3.09 -30.29 24.74
CA GLY A 66 -1.70 -29.93 24.94
C GLY A 66 -0.92 -29.59 23.66
N TYR A 67 -1.58 -29.24 22.53
CA TYR A 67 -0.93 -28.84 21.27
C TYR A 67 -0.43 -27.39 21.30
N ARG A 68 0.36 -27.07 22.32
CA ARG A 68 0.85 -25.71 22.62
C ARG A 68 2.01 -25.28 21.70
N PRO A 69 2.33 -23.99 21.61
CA PRO A 69 3.43 -23.50 20.76
C PRO A 69 4.79 -24.14 21.05
N THR A 70 5.02 -24.49 22.31
CA THR A 70 6.26 -25.14 22.81
C THR A 70 6.31 -26.64 22.54
N SER A 71 5.18 -27.27 22.19
CA SER A 71 5.14 -28.70 21.88
C SER A 71 5.60 -28.98 20.45
N SER A 72 5.90 -30.21 20.13
CA SER A 72 6.14 -30.67 18.76
C SER A 72 4.88 -30.56 17.93
N PHE A 73 5.02 -30.45 16.60
CA PHE A 73 3.92 -30.55 15.67
C PHE A 73 3.22 -31.91 15.76
N SER A 74 1.92 -31.92 15.64
CA SER A 74 1.08 -33.11 15.61
C SER A 74 0.30 -33.20 14.31
N LYS A 75 0.01 -34.43 13.84
CA LYS A 75 -0.79 -34.62 12.63
C LYS A 75 -2.15 -33.92 12.75
N SER A 76 -2.55 -33.18 11.72
CA SER A 76 -3.83 -32.47 11.70
C SER A 76 -5.01 -33.44 11.88
N SER A 77 -4.90 -34.68 11.35
CA SER A 77 -5.91 -35.73 11.54
C SER A 77 -6.15 -36.07 13.00
N ARG A 78 -5.12 -36.01 13.86
CA ARG A 78 -5.26 -36.27 15.29
C ARG A 78 -6.06 -35.14 15.97
N VAL A 79 -5.71 -33.90 15.69
CA VAL A 79 -6.43 -32.72 16.22
C VAL A 79 -7.88 -32.73 15.75
N VAL A 80 -8.14 -32.99 14.45
CA VAL A 80 -9.50 -33.11 13.91
C VAL A 80 -10.30 -34.20 14.60
N GLY A 81 -9.67 -35.38 14.83
CA GLY A 81 -10.32 -36.50 15.55
C GLY A 81 -10.70 -36.10 16.98
N GLU A 82 -9.85 -35.38 17.70
CA GLU A 82 -10.12 -34.91 19.06
C GLU A 82 -11.26 -33.86 19.12
N VAL A 83 -11.24 -32.93 18.19
CA VAL A 83 -12.33 -31.92 18.04
C VAL A 83 -13.66 -32.61 17.75
N MET A 84 -13.68 -33.57 16.81
CA MET A 84 -14.86 -34.29 16.39
C MET A 84 -15.41 -35.18 17.51
N GLY A 85 -14.53 -35.85 18.20
CA GLY A 85 -14.93 -36.81 19.25
C GLY A 85 -15.40 -36.17 20.53
N ASN A 86 -14.80 -35.05 20.93
CA ASN A 86 -15.07 -34.45 22.24
C ASN A 86 -15.98 -33.23 22.18
N TYR A 87 -16.01 -32.44 21.07
CA TYR A 87 -16.63 -31.11 21.11
C TYR A 87 -17.54 -30.81 19.91
N HIS A 88 -17.22 -31.28 18.69
CA HIS A 88 -17.91 -30.86 17.48
C HIS A 88 -18.40 -32.06 16.63
N PRO A 89 -19.65 -32.52 16.82
CA PRO A 89 -20.16 -33.74 16.19
C PRO A 89 -20.55 -33.51 14.71
N HIS A 90 -19.60 -33.10 13.88
CA HIS A 90 -19.76 -32.85 12.45
C HIS A 90 -18.65 -33.55 11.64
N GLY A 91 -18.77 -33.56 10.29
CA GLY A 91 -17.82 -34.22 9.43
C GLY A 91 -16.39 -33.69 9.58
N ASP A 92 -15.42 -34.61 9.53
CA ASP A 92 -14.00 -34.34 9.67
C ASP A 92 -13.46 -33.35 8.62
N ALA A 93 -13.98 -33.41 7.38
CA ALA A 93 -13.60 -32.48 6.31
C ALA A 93 -13.94 -31.01 6.69
N ALA A 94 -15.12 -30.76 7.25
CA ALA A 94 -15.52 -29.40 7.63
C ALA A 94 -14.66 -28.85 8.80
N ILE A 95 -14.30 -29.71 9.74
CA ILE A 95 -13.40 -29.36 10.86
C ILE A 95 -11.99 -29.08 10.32
N TYR A 96 -11.50 -29.91 9.41
CA TYR A 96 -10.19 -29.73 8.80
C TYR A 96 -10.10 -28.45 7.96
N ASP A 97 -11.14 -28.14 7.17
CA ASP A 97 -11.21 -26.88 6.40
C ASP A 97 -11.18 -25.65 7.33
N ALA A 98 -11.88 -25.70 8.46
CA ALA A 98 -11.83 -24.65 9.46
C ALA A 98 -10.43 -24.53 10.08
N LEU A 99 -9.80 -25.64 10.45
CA LEU A 99 -8.43 -25.69 10.96
C LEU A 99 -7.43 -25.12 9.94
N ALA A 100 -7.54 -25.54 8.67
CA ALA A 100 -6.66 -25.08 7.60
C ALA A 100 -6.73 -23.56 7.41
N ARG A 101 -7.93 -22.97 7.48
CA ARG A 101 -8.09 -21.51 7.41
C ARG A 101 -7.42 -20.78 8.56
N LEU A 102 -7.39 -21.35 9.77
CA LEU A 102 -6.68 -20.78 10.92
C LEU A 102 -5.16 -20.78 10.75
N VAL A 103 -4.63 -21.58 9.82
CA VAL A 103 -3.19 -21.65 9.47
C VAL A 103 -2.81 -20.67 8.36
N GLN A 104 -3.74 -20.36 7.43
CA GLN A 104 -3.44 -19.68 6.18
C GLN A 104 -3.17 -18.18 6.36
N PRO A 105 -1.96 -17.67 6.06
CA PRO A 105 -1.61 -16.26 6.24
C PRO A 105 -2.26 -15.32 5.23
N TRP A 106 -2.91 -15.84 4.19
CA TRP A 106 -3.73 -15.06 3.24
C TRP A 106 -5.21 -15.04 3.60
N SER A 107 -5.64 -15.93 4.53
CA SER A 107 -7.02 -15.98 5.03
C SER A 107 -7.20 -15.18 6.31
N LEU A 108 -6.23 -15.26 7.25
CA LEU A 108 -6.22 -14.53 8.50
C LEU A 108 -5.08 -13.51 8.53
N ARG A 109 -5.37 -12.32 9.04
CA ARG A 109 -4.34 -11.28 9.25
C ARG A 109 -3.32 -11.73 10.31
N TYR A 110 -3.80 -12.42 11.34
CA TYR A 110 -3.03 -13.00 12.45
C TYR A 110 -3.42 -14.48 12.63
N PRO A 111 -2.72 -15.42 11.98
CA PRO A 111 -3.01 -16.84 12.08
C PRO A 111 -2.95 -17.36 13.52
N LEU A 112 -3.93 -18.18 13.91
CA LEU A 112 -4.06 -18.73 15.26
C LEU A 112 -3.51 -20.14 15.38
N VAL A 113 -3.22 -20.81 14.26
CA VAL A 113 -2.62 -22.13 14.21
C VAL A 113 -1.34 -22.08 13.39
N ALA A 114 -0.27 -22.64 13.91
CA ALA A 114 0.97 -22.86 13.19
C ALA A 114 0.89 -24.21 12.47
N GLY A 115 1.16 -24.21 11.16
CA GLY A 115 1.10 -25.40 10.32
C GLY A 115 2.45 -25.80 9.76
N GLN A 116 2.63 -27.09 9.49
CA GLN A 116 3.75 -27.66 8.75
C GLN A 116 3.21 -28.58 7.65
N GLY A 117 3.68 -28.38 6.42
CA GLY A 117 3.17 -29.06 5.24
C GLY A 117 2.34 -28.14 4.35
N ASN A 118 1.61 -28.71 3.40
CA ASN A 118 0.82 -27.95 2.43
C ASN A 118 -0.62 -27.72 2.95
N PHE A 119 -0.90 -26.48 3.36
CA PHE A 119 -2.25 -26.02 3.75
C PHE A 119 -2.98 -25.28 2.62
N GLY A 120 -2.58 -25.49 1.38
CA GLY A 120 -3.18 -24.87 0.20
C GLY A 120 -2.40 -23.64 -0.29
N THR A 121 -3.00 -22.97 -1.26
CA THR A 121 -2.53 -21.68 -1.83
C THR A 121 -3.68 -20.70 -1.91
N PRO A 122 -3.44 -19.41 -2.15
CA PRO A 122 -4.52 -18.46 -2.47
C PRO A 122 -5.30 -18.83 -3.75
N GLY A 123 -4.71 -19.66 -4.62
CA GLY A 123 -5.32 -20.18 -5.85
C GLY A 123 -6.22 -21.41 -5.63
N ASN A 124 -6.33 -22.25 -6.65
CA ASN A 124 -7.23 -23.40 -6.66
C ASN A 124 -6.68 -24.64 -5.93
N LEU A 125 -5.43 -24.61 -5.49
CA LEU A 125 -4.83 -25.73 -4.77
C LEU A 125 -5.29 -25.71 -3.30
N GLY A 126 -6.15 -26.66 -2.94
CA GLY A 126 -6.59 -26.87 -1.56
C GLY A 126 -5.52 -27.48 -0.66
N PRO A 127 -5.78 -27.58 0.65
CA PRO A 127 -4.86 -28.20 1.60
C PRO A 127 -4.69 -29.70 1.30
N ALA A 128 -3.50 -30.22 1.55
CA ALA A 128 -3.25 -31.65 1.49
C ALA A 128 -4.08 -32.39 2.57
N ALA A 129 -4.33 -33.70 2.36
CA ALA A 129 -5.10 -34.48 3.32
C ALA A 129 -4.52 -34.39 4.75
N PRO A 130 -5.37 -34.38 5.81
CA PRO A 130 -4.98 -34.08 7.19
C PRO A 130 -3.98 -35.08 7.78
N ARG A 131 -3.79 -36.27 7.17
CA ARG A 131 -2.75 -37.24 7.55
C ARG A 131 -1.33 -36.81 7.15
N TYR A 132 -1.20 -35.84 6.20
CA TYR A 132 0.11 -35.36 5.74
C TYR A 132 0.51 -34.07 6.44
N THR A 133 -0.45 -33.17 6.70
CA THR A 133 -0.19 -31.93 7.39
C THR A 133 -0.05 -32.08 8.91
N GLU A 134 0.67 -31.17 9.52
CA GLU A 134 0.86 -31.13 10.96
C GLU A 134 0.57 -29.72 11.48
N CYS A 135 0.07 -29.63 12.70
CA CYS A 135 -0.29 -28.34 13.29
C CYS A 135 -0.04 -28.31 14.80
N LYS A 136 0.00 -27.11 15.33
CA LYS A 136 -0.02 -26.76 16.75
C LYS A 136 -0.55 -25.34 16.92
N MET A 137 -0.90 -24.94 18.12
CA MET A 137 -1.32 -23.56 18.37
C MET A 137 -0.20 -22.57 18.00
N ALA A 138 -0.56 -21.46 17.38
CA ALA A 138 0.35 -20.32 17.19
C ALA A 138 0.58 -19.60 18.55
N PRO A 139 1.71 -18.92 18.74
CA PRO A 139 1.96 -18.19 19.98
C PRO A 139 0.86 -17.19 20.35
N LEU A 140 0.29 -16.47 19.37
CA LEU A 140 -0.81 -15.54 19.60
C LEU A 140 -2.10 -16.24 20.06
N ALA A 141 -2.35 -17.46 19.60
CA ALA A 141 -3.54 -18.21 20.03
C ALA A 141 -3.55 -18.54 21.53
N MET A 142 -2.39 -18.52 22.20
CA MET A 142 -2.35 -18.66 23.66
C MET A 142 -3.01 -17.49 24.37
N GLU A 143 -3.00 -16.30 23.76
CA GLU A 143 -3.67 -15.13 24.34
C GLU A 143 -5.20 -15.20 24.19
N MET A 144 -5.71 -16.08 23.31
CA MET A 144 -7.15 -16.37 23.22
C MET A 144 -7.66 -17.22 24.40
N VAL A 145 -6.83 -18.12 24.92
CA VAL A 145 -7.19 -19.13 25.94
C VAL A 145 -6.49 -18.89 27.28
N ARG A 146 -5.69 -17.84 27.40
CA ARG A 146 -4.93 -17.57 28.62
C ARG A 146 -5.85 -17.37 29.81
N ASP A 147 -5.46 -17.96 30.94
CA ASP A 147 -6.19 -17.94 32.22
C ASP A 147 -7.58 -18.65 32.18
N ILE A 148 -7.88 -19.45 31.13
CA ILE A 148 -9.18 -20.12 30.97
C ILE A 148 -9.49 -21.08 32.13
N ASP A 149 -8.45 -21.66 32.75
CA ASP A 149 -8.57 -22.57 33.91
C ASP A 149 -8.85 -21.83 35.23
N GLU A 150 -8.93 -20.50 35.21
CA GLU A 150 -9.18 -19.64 36.38
C GLU A 150 -10.65 -19.16 36.47
N GLU A 151 -11.59 -19.93 35.96
CA GLU A 151 -13.02 -19.64 35.97
C GLU A 151 -13.42 -18.28 35.40
N CYS A 152 -12.59 -17.74 34.51
CA CYS A 152 -12.80 -16.42 33.93
C CYS A 152 -13.89 -16.37 32.87
N VAL A 153 -14.36 -17.52 32.38
CA VAL A 153 -15.47 -17.65 31.40
C VAL A 153 -16.39 -18.82 31.85
N ASP A 154 -17.60 -18.87 31.29
CA ASP A 154 -18.54 -19.93 31.59
C ASP A 154 -18.26 -21.17 30.73
N PHE A 155 -18.48 -22.33 31.31
CA PHE A 155 -18.43 -23.61 30.66
C PHE A 155 -19.83 -24.20 30.56
N GLN A 156 -20.05 -24.99 29.53
CA GLN A 156 -21.27 -25.77 29.32
C GLN A 156 -20.94 -27.20 28.98
N ASP A 157 -21.88 -28.11 29.18
CA ASP A 157 -21.68 -29.50 28.73
C ASP A 157 -21.58 -29.55 27.23
N ASN A 158 -20.71 -30.44 26.73
CA ASN A 158 -20.60 -30.75 25.32
C ASN A 158 -21.84 -31.48 24.80
N TYR A 159 -21.88 -31.88 23.54
CA TYR A 159 -23.02 -32.51 22.89
C TYR A 159 -23.51 -33.84 23.53
N ASP A 160 -22.64 -34.56 24.23
CA ASP A 160 -22.97 -35.83 24.90
C ASP A 160 -22.89 -35.77 26.43
N GLY A 161 -22.63 -34.60 27.02
CA GLY A 161 -22.58 -34.37 28.47
C GLY A 161 -21.40 -35.05 29.18
N ARG A 162 -20.36 -35.48 28.45
CA ARG A 162 -19.17 -36.14 29.04
C ARG A 162 -18.04 -35.19 29.32
N ASN A 163 -17.92 -34.15 28.55
CA ASN A 163 -16.91 -33.12 28.67
C ASN A 163 -17.57 -31.74 28.75
N GLN A 164 -16.82 -30.77 29.23
CA GLN A 164 -17.27 -29.38 29.26
C GLN A 164 -16.48 -28.58 28.20
N GLU A 165 -17.15 -27.64 27.57
CA GLU A 165 -16.57 -26.71 26.63
C GLU A 165 -16.85 -25.27 27.08
N PRO A 166 -15.95 -24.31 26.80
CA PRO A 166 -16.18 -22.91 27.12
C PRO A 166 -17.25 -22.32 26.18
N THR A 167 -18.17 -21.57 26.74
CA THR A 167 -19.18 -20.82 25.95
C THR A 167 -18.53 -19.74 25.10
N ILE A 168 -17.42 -19.17 25.61
CA ILE A 168 -16.62 -18.12 24.99
C ILE A 168 -15.17 -18.23 25.48
N LEU A 169 -14.20 -17.72 24.70
CA LEU A 169 -12.81 -17.63 25.14
C LEU A 169 -12.50 -16.30 25.81
N PRO A 170 -11.49 -16.24 26.70
CA PRO A 170 -11.04 -14.99 27.32
C PRO A 170 -10.61 -13.90 26.34
N ALA A 171 -9.95 -14.27 25.24
CA ALA A 171 -9.62 -13.43 24.08
C ALA A 171 -8.98 -12.07 24.45
N ARG A 172 -7.75 -12.08 24.98
CA ARG A 172 -7.05 -10.90 25.52
C ARG A 172 -6.67 -9.82 24.48
N PHE A 173 -7.06 -10.01 23.22
CA PHE A 173 -6.98 -9.01 22.17
C PHE A 173 -8.28 -9.03 21.33
N PRO A 174 -8.66 -7.93 20.66
CA PRO A 174 -9.93 -7.82 19.93
C PRO A 174 -9.88 -8.64 18.62
N ASN A 175 -9.89 -9.98 18.75
CA ASN A 175 -9.71 -10.92 17.65
C ASN A 175 -10.72 -10.72 16.52
N LEU A 176 -11.98 -10.36 16.80
CA LEU A 176 -12.98 -10.17 15.75
C LEU A 176 -12.60 -9.04 14.79
N LEU A 177 -12.08 -7.95 15.30
CA LEU A 177 -11.61 -6.85 14.47
C LEU A 177 -10.22 -7.14 13.88
N ALA A 178 -9.34 -7.82 14.64
CA ALA A 178 -7.99 -8.14 14.18
C ALA A 178 -7.98 -9.10 12.98
N ASN A 179 -8.78 -10.16 13.01
CA ASN A 179 -8.83 -11.19 11.97
C ASN A 179 -10.04 -11.09 11.04
N GLY A 180 -11.05 -10.32 11.43
CA GLY A 180 -12.32 -10.29 10.72
C GLY A 180 -13.12 -11.60 10.83
N SER A 181 -14.26 -11.64 10.19
CA SER A 181 -15.06 -12.85 10.05
C SER A 181 -16.00 -12.75 8.85
N GLU A 182 -16.22 -13.87 8.16
CA GLU A 182 -17.20 -13.97 7.09
C GLU A 182 -18.08 -15.20 7.31
N GLY A 183 -19.40 -15.06 7.14
CA GLY A 183 -20.32 -16.16 7.31
C GLY A 183 -21.68 -15.90 6.70
N ILE A 184 -22.30 -16.94 6.16
CA ILE A 184 -23.63 -16.89 5.56
C ILE A 184 -24.57 -17.70 6.44
N ALA A 185 -25.55 -17.03 7.04
CA ALA A 185 -26.60 -17.62 7.82
C ALA A 185 -27.94 -17.61 7.06
N VAL A 186 -29.02 -18.03 7.70
CA VAL A 186 -30.35 -17.94 7.13
C VAL A 186 -30.86 -16.50 7.24
N GLY A 187 -31.11 -15.88 6.10
CA GLY A 187 -31.64 -14.51 6.02
C GLY A 187 -30.65 -13.39 6.36
N MET A 188 -29.39 -13.72 6.71
CA MET A 188 -28.36 -12.71 7.01
C MET A 188 -26.97 -13.25 6.74
N ALA A 189 -26.02 -12.33 6.54
CA ALA A 189 -24.63 -12.65 6.36
C ALA A 189 -23.75 -11.67 7.13
N THR A 190 -22.60 -12.13 7.61
CA THR A 190 -21.58 -11.27 8.20
C THR A 190 -20.37 -11.21 7.29
N ARG A 191 -19.76 -10.02 7.17
CA ARG A 191 -18.49 -9.79 6.47
C ARG A 191 -17.74 -8.64 7.16
N ILE A 192 -16.96 -8.99 8.17
CA ILE A 192 -16.20 -8.06 9.00
C ILE A 192 -14.75 -8.05 8.47
N PRO A 193 -14.21 -6.88 8.09
CA PRO A 193 -12.84 -6.81 7.60
C PRO A 193 -11.83 -6.94 8.74
N PRO A 194 -10.62 -7.48 8.46
CA PRO A 194 -9.51 -7.50 9.41
C PRO A 194 -8.85 -6.13 9.54
N HIS A 195 -8.16 -5.89 10.67
CA HIS A 195 -7.49 -4.63 10.99
C HIS A 195 -6.10 -4.85 11.60
N ASN A 196 -5.28 -3.83 11.56
CA ASN A 196 -3.96 -3.84 12.17
C ASN A 196 -4.04 -3.83 13.71
N LEU A 197 -3.30 -4.73 14.36
CA LEU A 197 -3.36 -4.90 15.81
C LEU A 197 -2.85 -3.67 16.58
N ARG A 198 -1.81 -2.98 16.07
CA ARG A 198 -1.30 -1.75 16.69
C ARG A 198 -2.31 -0.61 16.64
N GLU A 199 -3.05 -0.51 15.54
CA GLU A 199 -4.08 0.51 15.38
C GLU A 199 -5.29 0.23 16.26
N LEU A 200 -5.71 -1.04 16.33
CA LEU A 200 -6.78 -1.48 17.23
C LEU A 200 -6.44 -1.20 18.68
N ALA A 201 -5.20 -1.49 19.09
CA ALA A 201 -4.76 -1.24 20.46
C ALA A 201 -4.82 0.25 20.82
N ARG A 202 -4.35 1.13 19.94
CA ARG A 202 -4.49 2.59 20.15
C ARG A 202 -5.93 3.03 20.31
N GLY A 203 -6.84 2.45 19.52
CA GLY A 203 -8.28 2.73 19.64
C GLY A 203 -8.86 2.21 20.97
N VAL A 204 -8.45 1.03 21.42
CA VAL A 204 -8.84 0.46 22.72
C VAL A 204 -8.27 1.27 23.87
N GLU A 205 -6.99 1.65 23.83
CA GLU A 205 -6.34 2.48 24.85
C GLU A 205 -7.07 3.81 25.02
N TRP A 206 -7.38 4.49 23.92
CA TRP A 206 -8.17 5.71 23.98
C TRP A 206 -9.51 5.50 24.66
N ALA A 207 -10.22 4.40 24.38
CA ALA A 207 -11.50 4.08 25.00
C ALA A 207 -11.38 3.75 26.49
N LEU A 208 -10.27 3.13 26.93
CA LEU A 208 -9.98 2.84 28.33
C LEU A 208 -9.64 4.09 29.14
N GLU A 209 -8.95 5.06 28.52
CA GLU A 209 -8.59 6.35 29.11
C GLU A 209 -9.79 7.31 29.21
N HIS A 210 -10.79 7.15 28.32
CA HIS A 210 -11.98 7.98 28.26
C HIS A 210 -13.29 7.16 28.49
N PRO A 211 -13.47 6.56 29.69
CA PRO A 211 -14.59 5.65 29.95
C PRO A 211 -15.97 6.33 29.86
N ASP A 212 -16.02 7.64 30.10
CA ASP A 212 -17.24 8.44 30.07
C ASP A 212 -17.51 9.10 28.71
N ALA A 213 -16.65 8.84 27.70
CA ALA A 213 -16.81 9.38 26.38
C ALA A 213 -18.13 8.94 25.75
N THR A 214 -18.81 9.87 25.11
CA THR A 214 -20.00 9.59 24.33
C THR A 214 -19.68 8.65 23.16
N ARG A 215 -20.73 8.06 22.58
CA ARG A 215 -20.56 7.22 21.40
C ARG A 215 -19.88 7.97 20.24
N GLU A 216 -20.27 9.22 20.02
CA GLU A 216 -19.78 10.04 18.91
C GLU A 216 -18.32 10.41 19.10
N GLU A 217 -17.93 10.82 20.31
CA GLU A 217 -16.53 11.13 20.63
C GLU A 217 -15.61 9.93 20.43
N LEU A 218 -16.03 8.75 20.89
CA LEU A 218 -15.27 7.52 20.66
C LEU A 218 -15.17 7.20 19.16
N LEU A 219 -16.27 7.32 18.42
CA LEU A 219 -16.30 7.00 16.99
C LEU A 219 -15.37 7.93 16.19
N GLU A 220 -15.35 9.24 16.47
CA GLU A 220 -14.45 10.19 15.82
C GLU A 220 -12.97 9.90 16.15
N ALA A 221 -12.68 9.54 17.41
CA ALA A 221 -11.35 9.13 17.80
C ALA A 221 -10.90 7.86 17.04
N LEU A 222 -11.80 6.86 16.95
CA LEU A 222 -11.52 5.60 16.26
C LEU A 222 -11.31 5.78 14.75
N LEU A 223 -12.04 6.68 14.09
CA LEU A 223 -11.85 7.01 12.68
C LEU A 223 -10.44 7.58 12.39
N THR A 224 -9.85 8.24 13.39
CA THR A 224 -8.48 8.77 13.28
C THR A 224 -7.42 7.71 13.62
N LEU A 225 -7.65 6.92 14.68
CA LEU A 225 -6.67 5.97 15.23
C LEU A 225 -6.62 4.65 14.43
N ILE A 226 -7.74 4.29 13.80
CA ILE A 226 -7.89 3.09 12.97
C ILE A 226 -8.29 3.55 11.56
N PRO A 227 -7.34 3.94 10.71
CA PRO A 227 -7.62 4.58 9.43
C PRO A 227 -8.39 3.71 8.45
N GLY A 228 -8.40 2.38 8.65
CA GLY A 228 -9.14 1.45 7.82
C GLY A 228 -8.75 -0.01 8.02
N PRO A 229 -9.41 -0.92 7.31
CA PRO A 229 -9.04 -2.33 7.28
C PRO A 229 -7.60 -2.56 6.85
N ASP A 230 -7.01 -3.65 7.33
CA ASP A 230 -5.67 -4.11 6.99
C ASP A 230 -5.72 -5.58 6.55
N PHE A 231 -5.81 -5.78 5.24
CA PHE A 231 -6.02 -7.10 4.66
C PHE A 231 -4.73 -7.93 4.62
N PRO A 232 -4.80 -9.24 4.86
CA PRO A 232 -3.62 -10.12 4.86
C PRO A 232 -2.88 -10.15 3.53
N THR A 233 -3.57 -9.93 2.42
CA THR A 233 -3.01 -9.90 1.06
C THR A 233 -2.46 -8.53 0.64
N GLY A 234 -2.49 -7.53 1.52
CA GLY A 234 -2.06 -6.16 1.21
C GLY A 234 -3.07 -5.44 0.32
N ALA A 235 -2.69 -5.12 -0.89
CA ALA A 235 -3.45 -4.34 -1.86
C ALA A 235 -3.69 -2.88 -1.42
N THR A 236 -4.41 -2.12 -2.22
CA THR A 236 -4.68 -0.70 -1.98
C THR A 236 -6.16 -0.46 -1.83
N ILE A 237 -6.56 0.24 -0.77
CA ILE A 237 -7.92 0.73 -0.60
C ILE A 237 -8.03 2.11 -1.25
N LEU A 238 -9.10 2.34 -2.00
CA LEU A 238 -9.39 3.59 -2.69
C LEU A 238 -10.49 4.35 -1.95
N GLY A 239 -10.13 5.53 -1.44
CA GLY A 239 -11.05 6.43 -0.75
C GLY A 239 -11.37 6.03 0.69
N HIS A 240 -11.83 7.00 1.48
CA HIS A 240 -12.17 6.80 2.89
C HIS A 240 -13.67 6.57 3.12
N LYS A 241 -14.53 7.00 2.18
CA LYS A 241 -15.98 6.98 2.37
C LYS A 241 -16.55 5.60 2.73
N GLY A 242 -16.12 4.56 2.01
CA GLY A 242 -16.58 3.19 2.29
C GLY A 242 -16.14 2.67 3.66
N ILE A 243 -14.97 3.10 4.15
CA ILE A 243 -14.47 2.80 5.49
C ILE A 243 -15.33 3.53 6.53
N GLU A 244 -15.54 4.83 6.35
CA GLU A 244 -16.34 5.65 7.25
C GLU A 244 -17.78 5.14 7.38
N ASP A 245 -18.42 4.82 6.25
CA ASP A 245 -19.76 4.21 6.23
C ASP A 245 -19.78 2.89 7.03
N ALA A 246 -18.79 2.01 6.82
CA ALA A 246 -18.69 0.75 7.56
C ALA A 246 -18.49 0.97 9.06
N TYR A 247 -17.66 1.90 9.47
CA TYR A 247 -17.36 2.18 10.88
C TYR A 247 -18.50 2.85 11.61
N ARG A 248 -19.23 3.78 10.96
CA ARG A 248 -20.37 4.48 11.56
C ARG A 248 -21.62 3.62 11.62
N THR A 249 -21.90 2.85 10.55
CA THR A 249 -23.20 2.16 10.39
C THR A 249 -23.11 0.65 10.46
N GLY A 250 -21.90 0.10 10.46
CA GLY A 250 -21.68 -1.33 10.32
C GLY A 250 -21.84 -1.86 8.90
N ARG A 251 -22.05 -0.98 7.90
CA ARG A 251 -22.18 -1.33 6.47
C ARG A 251 -21.45 -0.33 5.60
N GLY A 252 -20.61 -0.83 4.68
CA GLY A 252 -19.87 0.02 3.76
C GLY A 252 -19.32 -0.77 2.58
N SER A 253 -19.04 -0.08 1.49
CA SER A 253 -18.40 -0.66 0.30
C SER A 253 -16.98 -0.13 0.19
N ILE A 254 -15.99 -0.98 0.46
CA ILE A 254 -14.58 -0.63 0.51
C ILE A 254 -13.94 -1.13 -0.79
N THR A 255 -13.55 -0.21 -1.66
CA THR A 255 -12.94 -0.56 -2.95
C THR A 255 -11.47 -0.92 -2.74
N GLN A 256 -11.09 -2.13 -3.12
CA GLN A 256 -9.72 -2.62 -3.12
C GLN A 256 -9.19 -2.71 -4.55
N ARG A 257 -7.93 -2.38 -4.74
CA ARG A 257 -7.23 -2.46 -6.01
C ARG A 257 -5.91 -3.19 -5.84
N ALA A 258 -5.61 -4.10 -6.76
CA ALA A 258 -4.35 -4.81 -6.86
C ALA A 258 -3.16 -3.84 -7.00
N VAL A 259 -2.00 -4.22 -6.47
CA VAL A 259 -0.74 -3.52 -6.73
C VAL A 259 -0.14 -4.10 -8.00
N VAL A 260 0.03 -3.24 -9.00
CA VAL A 260 0.52 -3.61 -10.33
C VAL A 260 1.66 -2.68 -10.72
N SER A 261 2.80 -3.24 -11.08
CA SER A 261 3.94 -2.53 -11.68
C SER A 261 4.01 -2.78 -13.18
N VAL A 262 4.58 -1.83 -13.92
CA VAL A 262 4.90 -2.03 -15.33
C VAL A 262 6.39 -2.34 -15.41
N GLU A 263 6.72 -3.55 -15.83
CA GLU A 263 8.10 -4.03 -15.96
C GLU A 263 8.41 -4.41 -17.42
N GLU A 264 9.65 -4.27 -17.81
CA GLU A 264 10.12 -4.81 -19.08
C GLU A 264 10.80 -6.17 -18.87
N ILE A 265 10.16 -7.23 -19.33
CA ILE A 265 10.65 -8.60 -19.20
C ILE A 265 10.93 -9.16 -20.61
N GLN A 266 12.19 -9.52 -20.88
CA GLN A 266 12.63 -10.07 -22.17
C GLN A 266 12.25 -9.19 -23.39
N GLY A 267 12.38 -7.86 -23.25
CA GLY A 267 12.09 -6.90 -24.31
C GLY A 267 10.59 -6.70 -24.60
N ARG A 268 9.72 -7.05 -23.64
CA ARG A 268 8.27 -6.82 -23.70
C ARG A 268 7.79 -6.11 -22.44
N GLN A 269 6.89 -5.18 -22.60
CA GLN A 269 6.18 -4.60 -21.48
C GLN A 269 5.26 -5.65 -20.86
N CYS A 270 5.28 -5.75 -19.54
CA CYS A 270 4.46 -6.64 -18.74
C CYS A 270 3.81 -5.87 -17.61
N LEU A 271 2.57 -6.23 -17.27
CA LEU A 271 1.94 -5.82 -16.04
C LEU A 271 2.20 -6.92 -15.01
N VAL A 272 2.90 -6.59 -13.95
CA VAL A 272 3.26 -7.51 -12.88
C VAL A 272 2.42 -7.22 -11.66
N VAL A 273 1.56 -8.17 -11.30
CA VAL A 273 0.65 -8.08 -10.14
C VAL A 273 1.33 -8.73 -8.95
N THR A 274 1.66 -7.93 -7.94
CA THR A 274 2.35 -8.38 -6.72
C THR A 274 1.42 -8.53 -5.52
N GLU A 275 0.29 -7.82 -5.50
CA GLU A 275 -0.70 -7.92 -4.45
C GLU A 275 -2.10 -7.93 -5.06
N LEU A 276 -2.98 -8.76 -4.53
CA LEU A 276 -4.36 -8.91 -4.98
C LEU A 276 -5.34 -8.43 -3.90
N PRO A 277 -6.53 -7.94 -4.29
CA PRO A 277 -7.60 -7.69 -3.33
C PRO A 277 -7.90 -8.94 -2.50
N TYR A 278 -8.29 -8.72 -1.25
CA TYR A 278 -8.55 -9.80 -0.29
C TYR A 278 -9.61 -10.78 -0.82
N GLN A 279 -9.32 -12.08 -0.69
CA GLN A 279 -10.16 -13.19 -1.17
C GLN A 279 -10.24 -13.35 -2.70
N VAL A 280 -9.48 -12.61 -3.47
CA VAL A 280 -9.37 -12.85 -4.91
C VAL A 280 -8.47 -14.05 -5.16
N ASN A 281 -9.02 -15.03 -5.89
CA ASN A 281 -8.29 -16.21 -6.32
C ASN A 281 -7.48 -15.89 -7.59
N PRO A 282 -6.13 -16.02 -7.58
CA PRO A 282 -5.28 -15.68 -8.72
C PRO A 282 -5.53 -16.54 -9.96
N ASP A 283 -5.81 -17.85 -9.79
CA ASP A 283 -6.05 -18.76 -10.91
C ASP A 283 -7.35 -18.40 -11.63
N ASN A 284 -8.43 -18.17 -10.86
CA ASN A 284 -9.72 -17.75 -11.41
C ASN A 284 -9.62 -16.36 -12.08
N LEU A 285 -8.78 -15.47 -11.53
CA LEU A 285 -8.50 -14.17 -12.15
C LEU A 285 -7.78 -14.33 -13.49
N ALA A 286 -6.75 -15.17 -13.56
CA ALA A 286 -6.00 -15.45 -14.78
C ALA A 286 -6.92 -16.05 -15.86
N ASP A 287 -7.76 -17.02 -15.49
CA ASP A 287 -8.75 -17.62 -16.39
C ASP A 287 -9.75 -16.59 -16.91
N LYS A 288 -10.23 -15.69 -16.03
CA LYS A 288 -11.15 -14.62 -16.42
C LYS A 288 -10.50 -13.63 -17.38
N ILE A 289 -9.25 -13.24 -17.15
CA ILE A 289 -8.50 -12.38 -18.07
C ILE A 289 -8.35 -13.09 -19.43
N ALA A 290 -7.92 -14.35 -19.44
CA ALA A 290 -7.76 -15.13 -20.65
C ALA A 290 -9.08 -15.26 -21.44
N GLN A 291 -10.20 -15.40 -20.73
CA GLN A 291 -11.54 -15.43 -21.35
C GLN A 291 -11.86 -14.08 -22.00
N LEU A 292 -11.67 -12.96 -21.31
CA LEU A 292 -11.94 -11.61 -21.83
C LEU A 292 -11.08 -11.27 -23.05
N VAL A 293 -9.86 -11.80 -23.13
CA VAL A 293 -8.98 -11.67 -24.30
C VAL A 293 -9.51 -12.50 -25.48
N ARG A 294 -9.94 -13.74 -25.24
CA ARG A 294 -10.55 -14.59 -26.28
C ARG A 294 -11.83 -14.00 -26.84
N ASP A 295 -12.67 -13.42 -25.97
CA ASP A 295 -13.93 -12.78 -26.32
C ASP A 295 -13.74 -11.40 -27.00
N GLY A 296 -12.48 -10.94 -27.14
CA GLY A 296 -12.16 -9.63 -27.73
C GLY A 296 -12.56 -8.43 -26.86
N ALA A 297 -12.96 -8.67 -25.60
CA ALA A 297 -13.40 -7.62 -24.67
C ALA A 297 -12.22 -6.80 -24.11
N ILE A 298 -11.04 -7.40 -24.05
CA ILE A 298 -9.77 -6.74 -23.70
C ILE A 298 -8.74 -7.08 -24.79
N GLY A 299 -8.20 -6.03 -25.45
CA GLY A 299 -7.09 -6.17 -26.39
C GLY A 299 -5.73 -5.92 -25.71
N GLY A 300 -4.65 -6.16 -26.47
CA GLY A 300 -3.29 -5.76 -26.05
C GLY A 300 -2.56 -6.76 -25.15
N ILE A 301 -3.17 -7.87 -24.74
CA ILE A 301 -2.53 -8.93 -23.94
C ILE A 301 -2.04 -10.05 -24.87
N ALA A 302 -0.80 -10.50 -24.69
CA ALA A 302 -0.18 -11.57 -25.46
C ALA A 302 -0.15 -12.90 -24.69
N ASP A 303 0.15 -12.86 -23.37
CA ASP A 303 0.32 -14.06 -22.53
C ASP A 303 0.05 -13.72 -21.05
N ILE A 304 -0.25 -14.73 -20.23
CA ILE A 304 -0.43 -14.61 -18.79
C ILE A 304 0.37 -15.73 -18.14
N ARG A 305 1.22 -15.41 -17.17
CA ARG A 305 2.07 -16.36 -16.44
C ARG A 305 1.92 -16.18 -14.95
N ASP A 306 1.74 -17.27 -14.25
CA ASP A 306 1.88 -17.28 -12.79
C ASP A 306 3.31 -17.67 -12.42
N GLU A 307 4.05 -16.70 -11.89
CA GLU A 307 5.42 -16.86 -11.39
C GLU A 307 5.45 -16.83 -9.84
N THR A 308 4.29 -17.00 -9.20
CA THR A 308 4.13 -17.02 -7.74
C THR A 308 4.93 -18.15 -7.12
N SER A 309 5.74 -17.86 -6.14
CA SER A 309 6.53 -18.86 -5.40
C SER A 309 6.74 -18.43 -3.95
N GLY A 310 7.21 -19.37 -3.11
CA GLY A 310 7.56 -19.05 -1.73
C GLY A 310 8.70 -18.03 -1.57
N ARG A 311 9.45 -17.74 -2.64
CA ARG A 311 10.53 -16.74 -2.66
C ARG A 311 10.09 -15.41 -3.20
N THR A 312 9.27 -15.41 -4.27
CA THR A 312 8.81 -14.18 -4.95
C THR A 312 7.55 -13.59 -4.33
N GLY A 313 6.82 -14.36 -3.52
CA GLY A 313 5.45 -13.99 -3.13
C GLY A 313 4.51 -14.10 -4.33
N GLN A 314 3.39 -13.38 -4.26
CA GLN A 314 2.42 -13.28 -5.37
C GLN A 314 3.07 -12.57 -6.56
N ARG A 315 3.08 -13.21 -7.72
CA ARG A 315 3.63 -12.64 -8.96
C ARG A 315 2.87 -13.18 -10.18
N LEU A 316 1.81 -12.48 -10.57
CA LEU A 316 1.07 -12.77 -11.80
C LEU A 316 1.55 -11.81 -12.88
N VAL A 317 2.17 -12.33 -13.95
CA VAL A 317 2.77 -11.56 -15.04
C VAL A 317 1.84 -11.59 -16.25
N ILE A 318 1.34 -10.42 -16.66
CA ILE A 318 0.49 -10.25 -17.84
C ILE A 318 1.35 -9.60 -18.93
N VAL A 319 1.75 -10.39 -19.92
CA VAL A 319 2.63 -9.97 -21.02
C VAL A 319 1.83 -9.21 -22.06
N LEU A 320 2.25 -7.99 -22.40
CA LEU A 320 1.57 -7.15 -23.37
C LEU A 320 2.04 -7.42 -24.82
N LYS A 321 1.18 -7.13 -25.79
CA LYS A 321 1.55 -7.05 -27.19
C LYS A 321 2.44 -5.82 -27.42
N ARG A 322 3.24 -5.82 -28.49
CA ARG A 322 4.21 -4.73 -28.76
C ARG A 322 3.57 -3.36 -29.01
N ASP A 323 2.37 -3.37 -29.51
CA ASP A 323 1.54 -2.20 -29.87
C ASP A 323 0.56 -1.79 -28.75
N ALA A 324 0.61 -2.47 -27.61
CA ALA A 324 -0.33 -2.21 -26.51
C ALA A 324 0.17 -1.11 -25.59
N VAL A 325 -0.73 -0.19 -25.25
CA VAL A 325 -0.49 0.83 -24.22
C VAL A 325 -0.84 0.23 -22.85
N ALA A 326 0.17 0.02 -21.99
CA ALA A 326 0.04 -0.63 -20.68
C ALA A 326 -1.08 -0.03 -19.83
N LYS A 327 -1.21 1.30 -19.80
CA LYS A 327 -2.25 2.03 -19.05
C LYS A 327 -3.66 1.69 -19.54
N VAL A 328 -3.89 1.62 -20.83
CA VAL A 328 -5.21 1.30 -21.41
C VAL A 328 -5.61 -0.12 -21.06
N VAL A 329 -4.67 -1.07 -21.15
CA VAL A 329 -4.90 -2.46 -20.77
C VAL A 329 -5.20 -2.57 -19.29
N LEU A 330 -4.39 -1.93 -18.44
CA LEU A 330 -4.55 -1.95 -16.98
C LEU A 330 -5.91 -1.36 -16.54
N ASN A 331 -6.34 -0.24 -17.12
CA ASN A 331 -7.63 0.37 -16.82
C ASN A 331 -8.81 -0.54 -17.22
N ASN A 332 -8.69 -1.23 -18.37
CA ASN A 332 -9.69 -2.22 -18.77
C ASN A 332 -9.71 -3.43 -17.83
N LEU A 333 -8.55 -3.86 -17.33
CA LEU A 333 -8.45 -4.94 -16.36
C LEU A 333 -9.10 -4.55 -15.03
N TYR A 334 -8.84 -3.35 -14.48
CA TYR A 334 -9.51 -2.86 -13.27
C TYR A 334 -11.03 -2.78 -13.42
N LYS A 335 -11.51 -2.37 -14.59
CA LYS A 335 -12.95 -2.22 -14.84
C LYS A 335 -13.68 -3.55 -15.03
N ARG A 336 -13.01 -4.59 -15.51
CA ARG A 336 -13.63 -5.84 -16.00
C ARG A 336 -13.25 -7.10 -15.22
N THR A 337 -12.33 -7.00 -14.27
CA THR A 337 -11.79 -8.14 -13.50
C THR A 337 -11.65 -7.81 -12.02
N SER A 338 -11.42 -8.82 -11.21
CA SER A 338 -11.19 -8.67 -9.77
C SER A 338 -9.81 -8.10 -9.39
N LEU A 339 -9.05 -7.53 -10.35
CA LEU A 339 -7.93 -6.65 -10.02
C LEU A 339 -8.38 -5.39 -9.28
N GLN A 340 -9.64 -5.01 -9.43
CA GLN A 340 -10.32 -4.08 -8.54
C GLN A 340 -11.64 -4.72 -8.09
N GLU A 341 -11.84 -4.80 -6.77
CA GLU A 341 -13.00 -5.48 -6.17
C GLU A 341 -13.53 -4.67 -4.99
N ASN A 342 -14.83 -4.76 -4.76
CA ASN A 342 -15.47 -4.10 -3.62
C ASN A 342 -15.67 -5.09 -2.47
N PHE A 343 -15.07 -4.79 -1.33
CA PHE A 343 -15.37 -5.48 -0.09
C PHE A 343 -16.62 -4.86 0.54
N SER A 344 -17.76 -5.55 0.40
CA SER A 344 -19.03 -5.11 0.99
C SER A 344 -19.03 -5.49 2.48
N ALA A 345 -18.59 -4.57 3.33
CA ALA A 345 -18.61 -4.77 4.77
C ALA A 345 -20.04 -4.85 5.31
N ASN A 346 -20.32 -5.87 6.12
CA ASN A 346 -21.51 -6.03 6.94
C ASN A 346 -21.06 -6.55 8.31
N MET A 347 -20.91 -5.64 9.23
CA MET A 347 -20.31 -5.87 10.55
C MET A 347 -21.34 -6.44 11.52
N LEU A 348 -21.84 -7.65 11.23
CA LEU A 348 -22.84 -8.37 11.99
C LEU A 348 -22.17 -9.39 12.92
N ALA A 349 -22.47 -9.33 14.22
CA ALA A 349 -21.98 -10.28 15.22
C ALA A 349 -23.06 -10.64 16.23
N LEU A 350 -22.84 -11.69 16.99
CA LEU A 350 -23.70 -12.07 18.12
C LEU A 350 -23.35 -11.25 19.35
N VAL A 351 -24.34 -10.58 19.90
CA VAL A 351 -24.29 -9.90 21.20
C VAL A 351 -25.30 -10.62 22.11
N ASP A 352 -24.82 -11.32 23.11
CA ASP A 352 -25.64 -12.13 24.02
C ASP A 352 -26.58 -13.08 23.25
N GLY A 353 -26.04 -13.75 22.21
CA GLY A 353 -26.78 -14.68 21.37
C GLY A 353 -27.73 -14.04 20.35
N VAL A 354 -27.81 -12.71 20.29
CA VAL A 354 -28.67 -11.96 19.36
C VAL A 354 -27.82 -11.34 18.25
N PRO A 355 -28.13 -11.59 16.97
CA PRO A 355 -27.39 -10.97 15.84
C PRO A 355 -27.64 -9.46 15.79
N ARG A 356 -26.56 -8.67 15.80
CA ARG A 356 -26.61 -7.20 15.71
C ARG A 356 -25.57 -6.69 14.74
N THR A 357 -25.97 -5.74 13.89
CA THR A 357 -25.00 -4.95 13.08
C THR A 357 -24.48 -3.83 13.98
N LEU A 358 -23.17 -3.78 14.14
CA LEU A 358 -22.49 -2.86 15.05
C LEU A 358 -21.58 -1.90 14.28
N SER A 359 -21.43 -0.69 14.78
CA SER A 359 -20.38 0.25 14.45
C SER A 359 -19.07 -0.15 15.14
N ILE A 360 -17.93 0.40 14.70
CA ILE A 360 -16.62 0.00 15.24
C ILE A 360 -16.49 0.29 16.74
N ASP A 361 -17.08 1.39 17.23
CA ASP A 361 -17.15 1.72 18.66
C ASP A 361 -17.89 0.64 19.45
N GLY A 362 -18.96 0.08 18.86
CA GLY A 362 -19.72 -1.01 19.47
C GLY A 362 -18.87 -2.26 19.69
N PHE A 363 -18.08 -2.67 18.70
CA PHE A 363 -17.16 -3.81 18.83
C PHE A 363 -16.15 -3.60 19.95
N ILE A 364 -15.52 -2.43 20.00
CA ILE A 364 -14.50 -2.11 21.01
C ILE A 364 -15.12 -2.07 22.41
N ARG A 365 -16.31 -1.46 22.58
CA ARG A 365 -17.01 -1.41 23.87
C ARG A 365 -17.38 -2.82 24.36
N HIS A 366 -17.93 -3.68 23.50
CA HIS A 366 -18.29 -5.04 23.88
C HIS A 366 -17.07 -5.88 24.25
N TRP A 367 -15.95 -5.72 23.52
CA TRP A 367 -14.71 -6.40 23.86
C TRP A 367 -14.14 -5.89 25.20
N ILE A 368 -14.11 -4.57 25.45
CA ILE A 368 -13.67 -4.01 26.75
C ILE A 368 -14.54 -4.52 27.89
N THR A 369 -15.87 -4.54 27.71
CA THR A 369 -16.79 -5.05 28.72
C THR A 369 -16.50 -6.52 29.02
N HIS A 370 -16.23 -7.33 28.01
CA HIS A 370 -15.84 -8.73 28.18
C HIS A 370 -14.51 -8.84 28.95
N GLN A 371 -13.49 -8.04 28.62
CA GLN A 371 -12.21 -8.06 29.32
C GLN A 371 -12.35 -7.65 30.80
N MET A 372 -13.19 -6.66 31.09
CA MET A 372 -13.49 -6.27 32.45
C MET A 372 -14.08 -7.45 33.25
N ASP A 373 -15.04 -8.18 32.67
CA ASP A 373 -15.62 -9.37 33.29
C ASP A 373 -14.58 -10.48 33.50
N VAL A 374 -13.76 -10.76 32.48
CA VAL A 374 -12.66 -11.75 32.58
C VAL A 374 -11.70 -11.41 33.71
N ILE A 375 -11.30 -10.13 33.84
CA ILE A 375 -10.39 -9.71 34.91
C ILE A 375 -11.04 -9.84 36.30
N VAL A 376 -12.29 -9.42 36.42
CA VAL A 376 -13.01 -9.53 37.71
C VAL A 376 -13.12 -10.98 38.13
N ARG A 377 -13.58 -11.88 37.24
CA ARG A 377 -13.73 -13.32 37.53
C ARG A 377 -12.41 -14.01 37.83
N ARG A 378 -11.39 -13.74 37.04
CA ARG A 378 -10.02 -14.23 37.25
C ARG A 378 -9.49 -13.77 38.60
N THR A 379 -9.68 -12.50 38.95
CA THR A 379 -9.22 -11.92 40.21
C THR A 379 -9.97 -12.55 41.41
N GLN A 380 -11.29 -12.78 41.30
CA GLN A 380 -12.07 -13.49 42.31
C GLN A 380 -11.57 -14.92 42.51
N PHE A 381 -11.27 -15.64 41.43
CA PHE A 381 -10.68 -16.97 41.53
C PHE A 381 -9.34 -16.96 42.27
N ARG A 382 -8.42 -16.03 41.85
CA ARG A 382 -7.10 -15.86 42.47
C ARG A 382 -7.21 -15.47 43.95
N LEU A 383 -8.17 -14.57 44.27
CA LEU A 383 -8.47 -14.17 45.64
C LEU A 383 -8.94 -15.34 46.46
N ARG A 384 -9.91 -16.12 45.97
CA ARG A 384 -10.42 -17.30 46.66
C ARG A 384 -9.28 -18.28 46.94
N LYS A 385 -8.44 -18.59 45.98
CA LYS A 385 -7.28 -19.47 46.13
C LYS A 385 -6.24 -18.93 47.10
N ALA A 386 -6.00 -17.62 47.07
CA ALA A 386 -5.09 -16.99 48.02
C ALA A 386 -5.64 -17.03 49.46
N LEU A 387 -6.93 -16.78 49.66
CA LEU A 387 -7.59 -16.86 50.96
C LEU A 387 -7.62 -18.27 51.49
N GLU A 388 -7.96 -19.28 50.65
CA GLU A 388 -7.89 -20.70 51.03
C GLU A 388 -6.48 -21.08 51.54
N ARG A 389 -5.44 -20.61 50.86
CA ARG A 389 -4.05 -20.89 51.26
C ARG A 389 -3.64 -20.12 52.50
N LEU A 390 -4.01 -18.83 52.58
CA LEU A 390 -3.75 -17.96 53.72
C LEU A 390 -4.34 -18.54 55.01
N HIS A 391 -5.59 -19.00 54.92
CA HIS A 391 -6.29 -19.65 56.04
C HIS A 391 -5.55 -20.86 56.58
N ILE A 392 -5.00 -21.72 55.70
CA ILE A 392 -4.16 -22.84 56.15
C ILE A 392 -2.87 -22.36 56.83
N LEU A 393 -2.23 -21.32 56.25
CA LEU A 393 -0.99 -20.79 56.84
C LEU A 393 -1.20 -20.15 58.21
N GLU A 394 -2.34 -19.50 58.43
CA GLU A 394 -2.73 -18.98 59.78
C GLU A 394 -2.85 -20.12 60.81
N GLY A 395 -3.45 -21.25 60.40
CA GLY A 395 -3.50 -22.45 61.21
C GLY A 395 -2.08 -22.98 61.52
N TYR A 396 -1.19 -23.00 60.52
CA TYR A 396 0.21 -23.42 60.73
C TYR A 396 0.96 -22.49 61.68
N LEU A 397 0.77 -21.18 61.59
CA LEU A 397 1.41 -20.23 62.50
C LEU A 397 0.94 -20.43 63.95
N LYS A 398 -0.35 -20.58 64.20
CA LYS A 398 -0.92 -20.90 65.52
C LYS A 398 -0.33 -22.22 66.06
N ALA A 399 -0.19 -23.26 65.22
CA ALA A 399 0.37 -24.53 65.61
C ALA A 399 1.89 -24.43 65.91
N LEU A 400 2.61 -23.61 65.19
CA LEU A 400 4.06 -23.38 65.39
C LEU A 400 4.33 -22.56 66.66
N ASP A 401 3.41 -21.66 67.03
CA ASP A 401 3.51 -20.86 68.26
C ASP A 401 3.25 -21.69 69.53
N ALA A 402 2.41 -22.74 69.44
CA ALA A 402 2.10 -23.67 70.49
C ALA A 402 2.64 -25.09 70.22
N LEU A 403 3.81 -25.22 69.65
CA LEU A 403 4.33 -26.46 69.03
C LEU A 403 4.41 -27.63 69.99
N ASP A 404 4.94 -27.41 71.21
CA ASP A 404 5.10 -28.44 72.22
C ASP A 404 3.74 -29.01 72.69
N GLU A 405 2.74 -28.14 72.81
CA GLU A 405 1.35 -28.50 73.20
C GLU A 405 0.70 -29.30 72.06
N VAL A 406 0.87 -28.89 70.85
CA VAL A 406 0.35 -29.59 69.62
C VAL A 406 0.94 -30.99 69.55
N ILE A 407 2.26 -31.14 69.67
CA ILE A 407 2.92 -32.45 69.65
C ILE A 407 2.43 -33.34 70.80
N ALA A 408 2.34 -32.80 72.01
CA ALA A 408 1.86 -33.51 73.19
C ALA A 408 0.39 -33.99 73.01
N LEU A 409 -0.48 -33.11 72.45
CA LEU A 409 -1.86 -33.42 72.15
C LEU A 409 -1.97 -34.55 71.12
N ILE A 410 -1.27 -34.45 70.00
CA ILE A 410 -1.32 -35.45 68.93
C ILE A 410 -0.82 -36.84 69.45
N ARG A 411 0.25 -36.87 70.26
CA ARG A 411 0.77 -38.11 70.84
C ARG A 411 -0.17 -38.80 71.83
N ARG A 412 -0.96 -38.04 72.56
CA ARG A 412 -1.89 -38.59 73.54
C ARG A 412 -3.23 -39.01 72.99
N SER A 413 -3.59 -38.50 71.79
CA SER A 413 -4.89 -38.78 71.18
C SER A 413 -4.92 -40.21 70.59
N PRO A 414 -5.89 -41.01 70.92
CA PRO A 414 -6.02 -42.40 70.45
C PRO A 414 -6.41 -42.48 68.95
N THR A 415 -7.16 -41.47 68.46
CA THR A 415 -7.65 -41.40 67.07
C THR A 415 -7.32 -40.07 66.44
N VAL A 416 -7.33 -40.03 65.11
CA VAL A 416 -7.16 -38.79 64.34
C VAL A 416 -8.29 -37.80 64.58
N ASP A 417 -9.51 -38.32 64.79
CA ASP A 417 -10.70 -37.46 65.03
C ASP A 417 -10.62 -36.80 66.44
N GLU A 418 -10.13 -37.51 67.46
CA GLU A 418 -9.88 -36.91 68.77
C GLU A 418 -8.72 -35.90 68.73
N ALA A 419 -7.69 -36.18 67.98
CA ALA A 419 -6.58 -35.23 67.79
C ALA A 419 -7.10 -33.96 67.07
N ARG A 420 -7.95 -34.12 66.03
CA ARG A 420 -8.60 -32.97 65.34
C ARG A 420 -9.40 -32.14 66.31
N ALA A 421 -10.35 -32.78 67.07
CA ALA A 421 -11.16 -32.05 68.01
C ALA A 421 -10.34 -31.31 69.07
N GLY A 422 -9.26 -31.98 69.55
CA GLY A 422 -8.37 -31.36 70.51
C GLY A 422 -7.56 -30.20 69.96
N LEU A 423 -7.16 -30.22 68.67
CA LEU A 423 -6.51 -29.10 68.03
C LEU A 423 -7.42 -27.89 67.80
N ILE A 424 -8.68 -28.16 67.50
CA ILE A 424 -9.72 -27.11 67.35
C ILE A 424 -9.87 -26.37 68.67
N ASP A 425 -10.00 -27.10 69.77
CA ASP A 425 -10.17 -26.51 71.08
C ASP A 425 -8.88 -25.81 71.59
N LEU A 426 -7.69 -26.37 71.31
CA LEU A 426 -6.42 -25.87 71.79
C LEU A 426 -6.00 -24.57 71.13
N LEU A 427 -6.16 -24.51 69.76
CA LEU A 427 -5.61 -23.46 69.00
C LEU A 427 -6.66 -22.45 68.49
N ASP A 428 -7.93 -22.72 68.79
CA ASP A 428 -9.06 -21.95 68.20
C ASP A 428 -8.94 -21.89 66.67
N VAL A 429 -8.88 -23.06 66.05
CA VAL A 429 -8.81 -23.26 64.61
C VAL A 429 -10.03 -24.06 64.12
N ASP A 430 -10.34 -23.99 62.83
CA ASP A 430 -11.41 -24.79 62.32
C ASP A 430 -10.95 -26.20 61.85
N ALA A 431 -11.88 -27.01 61.37
CA ALA A 431 -11.61 -28.37 60.93
C ALA A 431 -10.61 -28.46 59.77
N ILE A 432 -10.65 -27.50 58.81
CA ILE A 432 -9.73 -27.45 57.63
C ILE A 432 -8.31 -27.15 58.10
N GLN A 433 -8.17 -26.21 59.05
CA GLN A 433 -6.87 -25.86 59.63
C GLN A 433 -6.33 -27.00 60.47
N ALA A 434 -7.16 -27.63 61.26
CA ALA A 434 -6.78 -28.80 62.08
C ALA A 434 -6.33 -29.98 61.21
N ASP A 435 -7.03 -30.32 60.18
CA ASP A 435 -6.62 -31.35 59.22
C ASP A 435 -5.32 -31.04 58.54
N ALA A 436 -5.10 -29.78 58.14
CA ALA A 436 -3.85 -29.31 57.54
C ALA A 436 -2.69 -29.43 58.56
N ILE A 437 -2.92 -29.11 59.81
CA ILE A 437 -1.91 -29.27 60.90
C ILE A 437 -1.56 -30.72 61.09
N LEU A 438 -2.55 -31.65 61.13
CA LEU A 438 -2.33 -33.06 61.23
C LEU A 438 -1.56 -33.67 60.04
N ALA A 439 -1.74 -33.12 58.84
CA ALA A 439 -1.03 -33.47 57.63
C ALA A 439 0.39 -32.86 57.52
N LEU A 440 0.76 -31.96 58.47
CA LEU A 440 2.05 -31.28 58.46
C LEU A 440 3.23 -32.27 58.68
N GLN A 441 4.19 -32.22 57.73
CA GLN A 441 5.38 -33.04 57.82
C GLN A 441 6.34 -32.50 58.91
N LEU A 442 6.89 -33.37 59.74
CA LEU A 442 7.80 -33.00 60.83
C LEU A 442 9.01 -32.15 60.36
N ARG A 443 9.50 -32.34 59.17
CA ARG A 443 10.57 -31.49 58.59
C ARG A 443 10.20 -30.00 58.56
N ARG A 444 8.90 -29.63 58.40
CA ARG A 444 8.45 -28.25 58.36
C ARG A 444 8.44 -27.52 59.69
N LEU A 445 8.76 -28.24 60.77
CA LEU A 445 8.91 -27.69 62.15
C LEU A 445 10.29 -27.04 62.36
N ALA A 446 11.24 -27.21 61.45
CA ALA A 446 12.56 -26.62 61.55
C ALA A 446 12.46 -25.07 61.43
N ALA A 447 13.38 -24.36 62.14
CA ALA A 447 13.35 -22.90 62.20
C ALA A 447 13.38 -22.18 60.82
N LEU A 448 14.10 -22.75 59.86
CA LEU A 448 14.16 -22.23 58.48
C LEU A 448 12.81 -22.37 57.74
N GLU A 449 12.10 -23.44 58.00
CA GLU A 449 10.77 -23.68 57.36
C GLU A 449 9.69 -22.79 58.01
N ARG A 450 9.82 -22.50 59.32
CA ARG A 450 8.97 -21.51 59.98
C ARG A 450 9.08 -20.13 59.32
N GLN A 451 10.29 -19.67 59.04
CA GLN A 451 10.50 -18.40 58.37
C GLN A 451 9.85 -18.40 56.98
N LYS A 452 9.99 -19.46 56.19
CA LYS A 452 9.32 -19.57 54.89
C LYS A 452 7.77 -19.51 55.00
N ILE A 453 7.19 -20.10 56.02
CA ILE A 453 5.74 -20.01 56.25
C ILE A 453 5.32 -18.58 56.59
N MET A 454 6.11 -17.87 57.39
CA MET A 454 5.90 -16.44 57.72
C MET A 454 6.05 -15.55 56.49
N ASP A 455 7.05 -15.80 55.67
CA ASP A 455 7.29 -15.06 54.42
C ASP A 455 6.17 -15.32 53.40
N GLU A 456 5.74 -16.59 53.20
CA GLU A 456 4.60 -16.99 52.36
C GLU A 456 3.30 -16.34 52.86
N HIS A 457 3.07 -16.29 54.15
CA HIS A 457 1.92 -15.64 54.74
C HIS A 457 1.88 -14.15 54.46
N ALA A 458 3.02 -13.45 54.66
CA ALA A 458 3.14 -12.01 54.38
C ALA A 458 2.94 -11.69 52.89
N GLU A 459 3.53 -12.48 51.99
CA GLU A 459 3.40 -12.34 50.54
C GLU A 459 1.95 -12.56 50.10
N LEU A 460 1.27 -13.63 50.59
CA LEU A 460 -0.11 -13.89 50.26
C LEU A 460 -1.05 -12.83 50.82
N LYS A 461 -0.79 -12.29 52.02
CA LYS A 461 -1.57 -11.21 52.56
C LYS A 461 -1.49 -9.96 51.70
N ALA A 462 -0.28 -9.55 51.31
CA ALA A 462 -0.12 -8.44 50.38
C ALA A 462 -0.80 -8.69 49.04
N ARG A 463 -0.76 -9.93 48.51
CA ARG A 463 -1.47 -10.33 47.31
C ARG A 463 -2.99 -10.27 47.46
N VAL A 464 -3.54 -10.69 48.59
CA VAL A 464 -4.98 -10.57 48.92
C VAL A 464 -5.41 -9.11 48.93
N ASP A 465 -4.61 -8.23 49.55
CA ASP A 465 -4.91 -6.80 49.60
C ASP A 465 -4.88 -6.20 48.18
N ASP A 466 -3.91 -6.57 47.35
CA ASP A 466 -3.80 -6.13 45.94
C ASP A 466 -5.01 -6.63 45.10
N LEU A 467 -5.38 -7.92 45.23
CA LEU A 467 -6.55 -8.49 44.52
C LEU A 467 -7.85 -7.82 44.93
N ASN A 468 -8.01 -7.50 46.20
CA ASN A 468 -9.19 -6.75 46.67
C ASN A 468 -9.21 -5.31 46.10
N ASP A 469 -8.07 -4.67 46.02
CA ASP A 469 -7.94 -3.33 45.41
C ASP A 469 -8.29 -3.34 43.93
N ILE A 470 -7.88 -4.38 43.19
CA ILE A 470 -8.27 -4.59 41.77
C ILE A 470 -9.80 -4.76 41.66
N LEU A 471 -10.43 -5.55 42.53
CA LEU A 471 -11.87 -5.75 42.50
C LEU A 471 -12.66 -4.47 42.82
N ALA A 472 -12.12 -3.62 43.72
CA ALA A 472 -12.77 -2.41 44.18
C ALA A 472 -12.67 -1.24 43.18
N LYS A 473 -11.68 -1.26 42.30
CA LYS A 473 -11.31 -0.11 41.45
C LYS A 473 -11.39 -0.44 39.96
N PRO A 474 -12.44 -0.01 39.25
CA PRO A 474 -12.55 -0.22 37.80
C PRO A 474 -11.40 0.41 36.99
N GLU A 475 -10.79 1.51 37.44
CA GLU A 475 -9.62 2.12 36.82
C GLU A 475 -8.40 1.20 36.84
N ARG A 476 -8.20 0.41 37.88
CA ARG A 476 -7.14 -0.60 37.92
C ARG A 476 -7.41 -1.75 36.96
N GLN A 477 -8.67 -2.16 36.83
CA GLN A 477 -9.06 -3.19 35.85
C GLN A 477 -8.78 -2.72 34.44
N ARG A 478 -9.11 -1.47 34.09
CA ARG A 478 -8.78 -0.86 32.80
C ARG A 478 -7.28 -0.78 32.57
N ALA A 479 -6.51 -0.39 33.58
CA ALA A 479 -5.04 -0.35 33.47
C ALA A 479 -4.43 -1.74 33.22
N ILE A 480 -5.00 -2.80 33.78
CA ILE A 480 -4.58 -4.19 33.51
C ILE A 480 -4.87 -4.55 32.05
N ILE A 481 -6.05 -4.21 31.51
CA ILE A 481 -6.38 -4.46 30.09
C ILE A 481 -5.37 -3.75 29.19
N SER A 482 -5.10 -2.47 29.44
CA SER A 482 -4.13 -1.68 28.66
C SER A 482 -2.73 -2.31 28.69
N THR A 483 -2.24 -2.68 29.86
CA THR A 483 -0.91 -3.32 30.01
C THR A 483 -0.85 -4.65 29.27
N GLU A 484 -1.83 -5.53 29.48
CA GLU A 484 -1.88 -6.84 28.84
C GLU A 484 -2.01 -6.75 27.32
N LEU A 485 -2.77 -5.77 26.79
CA LEU A 485 -2.89 -5.53 25.37
C LEU A 485 -1.58 -4.96 24.78
N SER A 486 -0.92 -4.03 25.48
CA SER A 486 0.37 -3.49 25.06
C SER A 486 1.44 -4.59 24.95
N GLU A 487 1.52 -5.50 25.93
CA GLU A 487 2.45 -6.66 25.88
C GLU A 487 2.19 -7.54 24.63
N ILE A 488 0.92 -7.73 24.28
CA ILE A 488 0.54 -8.51 23.09
C ILE A 488 0.95 -7.77 21.80
N VAL A 489 0.72 -6.46 21.75
CA VAL A 489 1.08 -5.63 20.60
C VAL A 489 2.60 -5.53 20.41
N ASP A 490 3.35 -5.39 21.49
CA ASP A 490 4.82 -5.37 21.44
C ASP A 490 5.39 -6.67 20.87
N LYS A 491 4.73 -7.79 21.17
CA LYS A 491 5.19 -9.11 20.76
C LYS A 491 4.69 -9.53 19.36
N PHE A 492 3.49 -9.15 18.97
CA PHE A 492 2.81 -9.64 17.78
C PHE A 492 2.38 -8.55 16.79
N GLY A 493 2.46 -7.28 17.17
CA GLY A 493 2.10 -6.16 16.31
C GLY A 493 3.11 -5.98 15.19
N ASP A 494 2.60 -5.82 13.98
CA ASP A 494 3.37 -5.60 12.76
C ASP A 494 2.91 -4.33 12.03
N GLU A 495 3.61 -3.98 10.97
CA GLU A 495 3.25 -2.84 10.12
C GLU A 495 2.01 -3.13 9.28
N ARG A 496 1.30 -2.07 8.92
CA ARG A 496 0.16 -2.14 8.00
C ARG A 496 0.60 -2.70 6.64
N ARG A 497 -0.16 -3.64 6.10
CA ARG A 497 0.05 -4.23 4.77
C ARG A 497 -0.73 -3.49 3.69
N THR A 498 -1.98 -3.14 3.96
CA THR A 498 -2.88 -2.48 3.00
C THR A 498 -2.64 -0.98 2.98
N ARG A 499 -2.39 -0.41 1.80
CA ARG A 499 -2.28 1.04 1.61
C ARG A 499 -3.67 1.65 1.48
N ILE A 500 -3.84 2.87 1.98
CA ILE A 500 -5.08 3.63 1.84
C ILE A 500 -4.74 4.91 1.09
N LEU A 501 -5.38 5.12 -0.07
CA LEU A 501 -5.19 6.31 -0.88
C LEU A 501 -6.43 7.19 -0.82
N PRO A 502 -6.28 8.51 -0.69
CA PRO A 502 -7.41 9.43 -0.78
C PRO A 502 -8.05 9.32 -2.17
N PHE A 503 -9.36 9.32 -2.23
CA PHE A 503 -10.12 9.19 -3.48
C PHE A 503 -11.03 10.41 -3.62
N ASP A 504 -10.64 11.36 -4.47
CA ASP A 504 -11.42 12.54 -4.80
C ASP A 504 -12.09 12.38 -6.18
N GLY A 505 -12.97 11.41 -6.30
CA GLY A 505 -13.69 11.14 -7.54
C GLY A 505 -13.04 10.05 -8.41
N GLU A 506 -12.94 10.22 -9.72
CA GLU A 506 -12.24 9.26 -10.59
C GLU A 506 -10.73 9.37 -10.35
N MET A 507 -10.18 8.42 -9.63
CA MET A 507 -8.74 8.32 -9.40
C MET A 507 -8.02 8.22 -10.74
N SER A 508 -7.28 9.27 -11.09
CA SER A 508 -6.41 9.26 -12.24
C SER A 508 -5.22 8.32 -11.96
N MET A 509 -4.68 7.70 -13.00
CA MET A 509 -3.44 6.92 -12.87
C MET A 509 -2.26 7.76 -12.35
N GLU A 510 -2.39 9.08 -12.42
CA GLU A 510 -1.47 10.07 -11.89
C GLU A 510 -1.17 9.86 -10.40
N ASP A 511 -2.21 9.57 -9.61
CA ASP A 511 -2.08 9.39 -8.16
C ASP A 511 -1.31 8.13 -7.75
N LEU A 512 -1.05 7.24 -8.71
CA LEU A 512 -0.31 5.99 -8.50
C LEU A 512 1.13 6.04 -9.00
N ILE A 513 1.52 7.13 -9.69
CA ILE A 513 2.85 7.30 -10.27
C ILE A 513 3.61 8.30 -9.40
N PRO A 514 4.79 7.96 -8.89
CA PRO A 514 5.59 8.93 -8.15
C PRO A 514 5.93 10.13 -9.03
N GLU A 515 5.86 11.34 -8.47
CA GLU A 515 6.32 12.55 -9.11
C GLU A 515 7.86 12.51 -9.11
N GLU A 516 8.45 12.32 -10.27
CA GLU A 516 9.89 12.22 -10.48
C GLU A 516 10.30 13.10 -11.65
N ASP A 517 11.51 13.66 -11.59
CA ASP A 517 12.10 14.36 -12.71
C ASP A 517 12.60 13.36 -13.76
N VAL A 518 12.18 13.61 -14.99
CA VAL A 518 12.52 12.76 -16.13
C VAL A 518 13.03 13.60 -17.31
N VAL A 519 13.99 13.05 -18.01
CA VAL A 519 14.49 13.59 -19.29
C VAL A 519 13.65 13.02 -20.41
N VAL A 520 12.99 13.88 -21.16
CA VAL A 520 12.28 13.49 -22.38
C VAL A 520 13.16 13.76 -23.60
N THR A 521 13.34 12.73 -24.41
CA THR A 521 14.11 12.80 -25.66
C THR A 521 13.19 12.46 -26.82
N ILE A 522 13.15 13.32 -27.85
CA ILE A 522 12.34 13.11 -29.04
C ILE A 522 13.26 13.30 -30.27
N THR A 523 13.18 12.35 -31.18
CA THR A 523 13.95 12.40 -32.43
C THR A 523 13.15 13.05 -33.56
N ARG A 524 13.85 13.49 -34.65
CA ARG A 524 13.23 14.05 -35.85
C ARG A 524 12.25 13.09 -36.51
N ASP A 525 12.55 11.80 -36.52
CA ASP A 525 11.66 10.76 -37.03
C ASP A 525 10.46 10.47 -36.11
N GLY A 526 10.35 11.19 -34.98
CA GLY A 526 9.22 11.10 -34.03
C GLY A 526 9.34 9.98 -33.00
N PHE A 527 10.53 9.44 -32.69
CA PHE A 527 10.69 8.50 -31.58
C PHE A 527 10.87 9.24 -30.27
N ALA A 528 10.04 8.95 -29.29
CA ALA A 528 10.06 9.55 -27.96
C ALA A 528 10.37 8.53 -26.89
N LYS A 529 11.13 8.93 -25.87
CA LYS A 529 11.35 8.20 -24.63
C LYS A 529 11.49 9.15 -23.45
N ARG A 530 11.22 8.67 -22.26
CA ARG A 530 11.59 9.31 -21.00
C ARG A 530 12.65 8.48 -20.28
N THR A 531 13.58 9.13 -19.63
CA THR A 531 14.64 8.50 -18.87
C THR A 531 14.76 9.21 -17.52
N ARG A 532 14.98 8.51 -16.42
CA ARG A 532 15.20 9.13 -15.11
C ARG A 532 16.44 10.00 -15.13
N THR A 533 16.38 11.16 -14.50
CA THR A 533 17.52 12.11 -14.42
C THR A 533 18.77 11.48 -13.79
N ASP A 534 18.61 10.54 -12.85
CA ASP A 534 19.72 9.78 -12.24
C ASP A 534 20.67 9.09 -13.26
N ASN A 535 20.16 8.76 -14.44
CA ASN A 535 20.93 8.14 -15.51
C ASN A 535 21.81 9.14 -16.29
N TYR A 536 21.66 10.46 -16.04
CA TYR A 536 22.39 11.54 -16.69
C TYR A 536 23.36 12.30 -15.75
N ARG A 537 23.73 11.73 -14.58
CA ARG A 537 24.64 12.36 -13.63
C ARG A 537 25.89 12.93 -14.31
N SER A 538 26.20 14.19 -13.99
CA SER A 538 27.24 15.02 -14.61
C SER A 538 28.60 14.36 -14.62
N GLN A 539 29.26 14.34 -15.82
CA GLN A 539 30.66 14.01 -15.96
C GLN A 539 31.50 15.27 -15.73
N LYS A 540 32.63 15.14 -15.02
CA LYS A 540 33.60 16.19 -14.79
C LYS A 540 34.21 16.68 -16.13
N ARG A 541 34.59 17.98 -16.19
CA ARG A 541 35.22 18.68 -17.32
C ARG A 541 36.22 17.80 -18.08
N GLY A 542 36.06 17.72 -19.41
CA GLY A 542 37.02 17.05 -20.33
C GLY A 542 36.58 15.69 -20.85
N GLY A 543 35.35 15.24 -20.58
CA GLY A 543 34.80 14.00 -21.15
C GLY A 543 34.47 14.14 -22.62
N LYS A 544 34.79 13.15 -23.43
CA LYS A 544 34.28 13.00 -24.79
C LYS A 544 32.76 12.84 -24.70
N GLY A 545 31.97 13.66 -25.42
CA GLY A 545 30.55 13.70 -25.41
C GLY A 545 29.89 12.31 -25.37
N VAL A 546 28.76 12.18 -24.67
CA VAL A 546 28.07 10.92 -24.44
C VAL A 546 27.03 10.73 -25.54
N ARG A 547 27.02 9.56 -26.20
CA ARG A 547 25.96 9.19 -27.14
C ARG A 547 24.64 9.06 -26.36
N GLY A 548 23.68 9.91 -26.65
CA GLY A 548 22.38 9.93 -25.96
C GLY A 548 21.39 8.87 -26.44
N THR A 549 21.59 8.23 -27.60
CA THR A 549 20.66 7.25 -28.19
C THR A 549 21.38 6.47 -29.29
N GLN A 550 21.10 5.16 -29.44
CA GLN A 550 21.44 4.43 -30.65
C GLN A 550 20.43 4.77 -31.74
N LEU A 551 20.77 5.73 -32.58
CA LEU A 551 19.96 6.12 -33.71
C LEU A 551 20.19 5.15 -34.87
N ARG A 552 19.17 4.87 -35.69
CA ARG A 552 19.29 4.13 -36.95
C ARG A 552 19.22 5.12 -38.12
N GLY A 553 20.21 5.07 -39.01
CA GLY A 553 20.24 5.92 -40.20
C GLY A 553 20.52 7.39 -39.88
N ASP A 554 19.82 8.29 -40.54
CA ASP A 554 19.97 9.75 -40.46
C ASP A 554 19.06 10.40 -39.41
N ASP A 555 18.48 9.62 -38.48
CA ASP A 555 17.61 10.15 -37.40
C ASP A 555 18.46 10.89 -36.35
N VAL A 556 17.98 12.03 -35.86
CA VAL A 556 18.65 12.89 -34.88
C VAL A 556 17.72 13.31 -33.76
N VAL A 557 18.28 13.55 -32.56
CA VAL A 557 17.53 14.10 -31.46
C VAL A 557 17.18 15.56 -31.76
N GLU A 558 15.92 15.91 -31.75
CA GLU A 558 15.43 17.26 -32.05
C GLU A 558 14.94 17.99 -30.81
N HIS A 559 14.30 17.26 -29.85
CA HIS A 559 13.85 17.83 -28.58
C HIS A 559 14.43 17.04 -27.42
N PHE A 560 15.02 17.76 -26.46
CA PHE A 560 15.61 17.22 -25.24
C PHE A 560 15.31 18.20 -24.11
N PHE A 561 14.57 17.78 -23.08
CA PHE A 561 14.21 18.64 -21.96
C PHE A 561 13.91 17.81 -20.72
N VAL A 562 14.11 18.43 -19.54
CA VAL A 562 13.74 17.87 -18.24
C VAL A 562 12.33 18.31 -17.89
N THR A 563 11.55 17.41 -17.32
CA THR A 563 10.19 17.66 -16.86
C THR A 563 9.82 16.68 -15.74
N THR A 564 8.76 16.94 -15.00
CA THR A 564 8.24 15.96 -14.04
C THR A 564 7.29 14.98 -14.72
N THR A 565 7.17 13.77 -14.17
CA THR A 565 6.28 12.72 -14.68
C THR A 565 4.83 13.20 -14.82
N HIS A 566 4.38 14.11 -13.96
CA HIS A 566 3.00 14.62 -13.91
C HIS A 566 2.69 15.80 -14.83
N ASN A 567 3.70 16.40 -15.46
CA ASN A 567 3.51 17.53 -16.35
C ASN A 567 2.76 17.14 -17.63
N TRP A 568 1.94 18.05 -18.13
CA TRP A 568 1.39 17.96 -19.47
C TRP A 568 2.46 18.31 -20.50
N LEU A 569 2.60 17.48 -21.51
CA LEU A 569 3.40 17.76 -22.69
C LEU A 569 2.47 18.17 -23.84
N LEU A 570 2.64 19.39 -24.31
CA LEU A 570 1.90 19.95 -25.44
C LEU A 570 2.78 19.84 -26.69
N PHE A 571 2.38 19.00 -27.62
CA PHE A 571 3.08 18.77 -28.89
C PHE A 571 2.45 19.64 -29.96
N PHE A 572 3.18 20.68 -30.36
CA PHE A 572 2.80 21.54 -31.47
C PHE A 572 3.39 21.00 -32.74
N THR A 573 2.57 20.91 -33.81
CA THR A 573 3.00 20.34 -35.09
C THR A 573 3.15 21.45 -36.18
N ASN A 574 3.96 21.12 -37.19
CA ASN A 574 4.16 21.98 -38.37
C ASN A 574 2.82 22.40 -39.02
N LEU A 575 1.78 21.58 -38.95
CA LEU A 575 0.44 21.86 -39.49
C LEU A 575 -0.42 22.76 -38.58
N GLY A 576 0.16 23.36 -37.52
CA GLY A 576 -0.52 24.26 -36.63
C GLY A 576 -1.54 23.60 -35.71
N ARG A 577 -1.36 22.35 -35.41
CA ARG A 577 -2.16 21.58 -34.44
C ARG A 577 -1.42 21.42 -33.12
N VAL A 578 -2.15 21.12 -32.05
CA VAL A 578 -1.58 20.75 -30.76
C VAL A 578 -2.23 19.47 -30.24
N TYR A 579 -1.39 18.57 -29.77
CA TYR A 579 -1.73 17.35 -29.05
C TYR A 579 -1.21 17.44 -27.64
N ARG A 580 -1.84 16.72 -26.72
CA ARG A 580 -1.37 16.66 -25.33
C ARG A 580 -1.28 15.24 -24.83
N THR A 581 -0.29 14.98 -23.99
CA THR A 581 -0.17 13.76 -23.20
C THR A 581 0.51 14.09 -21.88
N LYS A 582 0.43 13.22 -20.90
CA LYS A 582 1.21 13.35 -19.67
C LYS A 582 2.63 12.82 -19.88
N ALA A 583 3.61 13.38 -19.20
CA ALA A 583 5.01 12.96 -19.35
C ALA A 583 5.18 11.48 -18.96
N TYR A 584 4.42 10.97 -17.95
CA TYR A 584 4.44 9.55 -17.60
C TYR A 584 3.87 8.60 -18.68
N GLU A 585 3.15 9.11 -19.68
CA GLU A 585 2.64 8.32 -20.82
C GLU A 585 3.71 8.07 -21.88
N ILE A 586 4.79 8.88 -21.90
CA ILE A 586 5.96 8.64 -22.72
C ILE A 586 6.66 7.37 -22.23
N PRO A 587 7.01 6.42 -23.11
CA PRO A 587 7.64 5.17 -22.70
C PRO A 587 8.94 5.41 -21.94
N GLU A 588 9.10 4.71 -20.82
CA GLU A 588 10.36 4.69 -20.09
C GLU A 588 11.39 3.86 -20.84
N GLY A 589 12.60 4.37 -20.95
CA GLY A 589 13.68 3.68 -21.63
C GLY A 589 15.04 4.05 -21.04
N GLY A 590 15.97 3.11 -21.11
CA GLY A 590 17.37 3.39 -20.78
C GLY A 590 17.95 4.45 -21.73
N ARG A 591 19.10 5.04 -21.36
CA ARG A 591 19.76 6.07 -22.14
C ARG A 591 19.99 5.67 -23.60
N ASP A 592 20.33 4.41 -23.86
CA ASP A 592 20.62 3.87 -25.22
C ASP A 592 19.37 3.30 -25.93
N ALA A 593 18.20 3.31 -25.31
CA ALA A 593 16.97 2.80 -25.91
C ALA A 593 16.47 3.74 -27.04
N LYS A 594 15.89 3.17 -28.11
CA LYS A 594 15.35 3.92 -29.23
C LYS A 594 14.10 4.73 -28.87
N GLY A 595 13.32 4.27 -27.89
CA GLY A 595 12.00 4.80 -27.58
C GLY A 595 10.89 4.27 -28.50
N GLN A 596 9.72 4.89 -28.42
CA GLN A 596 8.53 4.52 -29.21
C GLN A 596 8.12 5.72 -30.09
N HIS A 597 7.63 5.45 -31.28
CA HIS A 597 7.17 6.50 -32.18
C HIS A 597 5.92 7.19 -31.62
N VAL A 598 5.93 8.53 -31.61
CA VAL A 598 4.85 9.35 -31.02
C VAL A 598 3.49 9.15 -31.71
N ALA A 599 3.46 8.71 -32.98
CA ALA A 599 2.21 8.35 -33.66
C ALA A 599 1.48 7.18 -33.02
N ASN A 600 2.14 6.38 -32.15
CA ASN A 600 1.48 5.35 -31.34
C ASN A 600 0.80 5.92 -30.10
N LEU A 601 1.18 7.14 -29.70
CA LEU A 601 0.64 7.85 -28.53
C LEU A 601 -0.36 8.94 -28.95
N LEU A 602 -0.08 9.60 -30.10
CA LEU A 602 -0.80 10.77 -30.60
C LEU A 602 -1.28 10.48 -32.03
N ALA A 603 -2.53 10.80 -32.31
CA ALA A 603 -3.14 10.54 -33.63
C ALA A 603 -2.73 11.60 -34.63
N PHE A 604 -1.46 11.62 -35.08
CA PHE A 604 -0.93 12.53 -36.09
C PHE A 604 -1.55 12.29 -37.45
N GLN A 605 -1.65 13.35 -38.23
CA GLN A 605 -2.06 13.28 -39.63
C GLN A 605 -0.87 12.91 -40.54
N PRO A 606 -1.09 12.51 -41.79
CA PRO A 606 0.00 12.31 -42.74
C PRO A 606 0.83 13.61 -42.89
N ASP A 607 2.12 13.49 -43.00
CA ASP A 607 3.12 14.58 -43.12
C ASP A 607 3.14 15.56 -41.92
N GLU A 608 2.57 15.16 -40.81
CA GLU A 608 2.60 15.91 -39.55
C GLU A 608 3.83 15.53 -38.71
N HIS A 609 4.64 16.51 -38.34
CA HIS A 609 5.79 16.35 -37.46
C HIS A 609 5.80 17.39 -36.35
N ILE A 610 6.57 17.11 -35.29
CA ILE A 610 6.65 17.96 -34.13
C ILE A 610 7.48 19.19 -34.47
N ALA A 611 6.91 20.39 -34.28
CA ALA A 611 7.63 21.66 -34.41
C ALA A 611 8.15 22.15 -33.04
N GLN A 612 7.37 21.97 -31.97
CA GLN A 612 7.75 22.41 -30.64
C GLN A 612 7.03 21.53 -29.58
N VAL A 613 7.68 21.32 -28.45
CA VAL A 613 7.07 20.69 -27.28
C VAL A 613 7.18 21.65 -26.09
N LEU A 614 6.07 21.83 -25.37
CA LEU A 614 6.03 22.60 -24.13
C LEU A 614 5.61 21.66 -22.99
N ALA A 615 6.31 21.76 -21.86
CA ALA A 615 5.91 21.12 -20.61
C ALA A 615 5.24 22.16 -19.72
N ILE A 616 4.03 21.85 -19.23
CA ILE A 616 3.28 22.68 -18.28
C ILE A 616 2.74 21.80 -17.14
N ARG A 617 2.72 22.30 -15.95
CA ARG A 617 2.14 21.58 -14.81
C ARG A 617 0.60 21.68 -14.88
N THR A 618 0.11 22.89 -15.04
CA THR A 618 -1.31 23.22 -15.17
C THR A 618 -1.52 24.22 -16.32
N TYR A 619 -2.76 24.41 -16.75
CA TYR A 619 -3.11 25.43 -17.74
C TYR A 619 -3.22 26.84 -17.13
N GLU A 620 -2.85 26.99 -15.84
CA GLU A 620 -2.82 28.23 -15.08
C GLU A 620 -1.37 28.71 -14.83
N ASP A 621 -0.36 27.96 -15.30
CA ASP A 621 1.06 28.29 -15.16
C ASP A 621 1.46 29.55 -15.93
N ALA A 622 0.67 29.94 -16.93
CA ALA A 622 0.86 31.17 -17.69
C ALA A 622 -0.48 31.70 -18.22
N ASP A 623 -0.56 33.00 -18.43
CA ASP A 623 -1.78 33.65 -18.93
C ASP A 623 -2.05 33.31 -20.39
N PHE A 624 -1.00 33.27 -21.20
CA PHE A 624 -1.12 33.13 -22.64
C PHE A 624 -0.08 32.17 -23.23
N LEU A 625 -0.48 31.57 -24.35
CA LEU A 625 0.38 30.88 -25.29
C LEU A 625 0.59 31.77 -26.50
N VAL A 626 1.85 31.96 -26.91
CA VAL A 626 2.20 32.64 -28.17
C VAL A 626 2.78 31.63 -29.14
N LEU A 627 2.25 31.67 -30.36
CA LEU A 627 2.67 30.84 -31.47
C LEU A 627 3.30 31.71 -32.55
N ALA A 628 4.37 31.23 -33.17
CA ALA A 628 5.04 31.90 -34.26
C ALA A 628 5.22 30.98 -35.44
N THR A 629 4.94 31.51 -36.65
CA THR A 629 5.06 30.77 -37.91
C THR A 629 6.35 31.15 -38.67
N LYS A 630 6.76 30.28 -39.56
CA LYS A 630 7.96 30.43 -40.42
C LYS A 630 7.98 31.74 -41.20
N ARG A 631 6.79 32.22 -41.63
CA ARG A 631 6.64 33.50 -42.32
C ARG A 631 6.49 34.73 -41.41
N GLY A 632 6.79 34.53 -40.11
CA GLY A 632 6.80 35.61 -39.11
C GLY A 632 5.45 36.12 -38.64
N LEU A 633 4.40 35.33 -38.77
CA LEU A 633 3.13 35.60 -38.09
C LEU A 633 3.23 35.18 -36.64
N VAL A 634 2.67 35.97 -35.74
CA VAL A 634 2.59 35.70 -34.29
C VAL A 634 1.17 35.75 -33.81
N LYS A 635 0.83 34.96 -32.81
CA LYS A 635 -0.51 34.86 -32.27
C LYS A 635 -0.48 34.65 -30.78
N LYS A 636 -1.15 35.50 -29.98
CA LYS A 636 -1.36 35.35 -28.54
C LYS A 636 -2.75 34.80 -28.27
N THR A 637 -2.86 33.76 -27.46
CA THR A 637 -4.13 33.07 -27.12
C THR A 637 -4.09 32.67 -25.65
N PRO A 638 -5.19 32.84 -24.86
CA PRO A 638 -5.22 32.34 -23.48
C PRO A 638 -4.87 30.85 -23.41
N LEU A 639 -3.96 30.48 -22.50
CA LEU A 639 -3.47 29.09 -22.36
C LEU A 639 -4.61 28.12 -22.02
N SER A 640 -5.58 28.58 -21.22
CA SER A 640 -6.75 27.80 -20.81
C SER A 640 -7.60 27.27 -21.99
N LEU A 641 -7.59 27.97 -23.15
CA LEU A 641 -8.32 27.54 -24.35
C LEU A 641 -7.72 26.29 -24.99
N TYR A 642 -6.53 25.87 -24.62
CA TYR A 642 -5.87 24.65 -25.09
C TYR A 642 -6.15 23.43 -24.21
N ASN A 643 -6.84 23.60 -23.08
CA ASN A 643 -7.27 22.49 -22.23
C ASN A 643 -8.42 21.72 -22.90
N SER A 644 -8.09 20.74 -23.72
CA SER A 644 -9.08 19.93 -24.44
C SER A 644 -8.81 18.45 -24.29
N PRO A 645 -9.83 17.63 -23.93
CA PRO A 645 -9.66 16.18 -23.76
C PRO A 645 -9.60 15.41 -25.09
N ARG A 646 -9.63 16.07 -26.24
CA ARG A 646 -9.68 15.42 -27.57
C ARG A 646 -8.34 14.77 -27.91
N SER A 647 -8.32 13.44 -28.05
CA SER A 647 -7.14 12.66 -28.42
C SER A 647 -6.63 12.93 -29.87
N GLY A 648 -7.52 13.31 -30.75
CA GLY A 648 -7.18 13.63 -32.17
C GLY A 648 -6.54 15.02 -32.38
N GLY A 649 -6.09 15.69 -31.30
CA GLY A 649 -5.54 17.03 -31.38
C GLY A 649 -6.57 18.13 -31.71
N ILE A 650 -6.16 19.37 -31.52
CA ILE A 650 -6.99 20.55 -31.81
C ILE A 650 -6.16 21.53 -32.65
N ILE A 651 -6.85 22.37 -33.42
CA ILE A 651 -6.22 23.47 -34.15
C ILE A 651 -5.66 24.46 -33.12
N ALA A 652 -4.34 24.68 -33.20
CA ALA A 652 -3.65 25.68 -32.40
C ALA A 652 -3.55 27.03 -33.11
N ILE A 653 -3.31 27.03 -34.42
CA ILE A 653 -3.28 28.18 -35.31
C ILE A 653 -3.73 27.78 -36.72
N ASN A 654 -4.47 28.64 -37.43
CA ASN A 654 -4.73 28.43 -38.85
C ASN A 654 -3.57 29.02 -39.67
N LEU A 655 -2.87 28.16 -40.38
CA LEU A 655 -1.77 28.54 -41.23
C LEU A 655 -2.29 29.14 -42.54
N ARG A 656 -1.64 30.19 -43.04
CA ARG A 656 -1.99 30.85 -44.30
C ARG A 656 -1.20 30.22 -45.43
N GLU A 657 -1.80 30.13 -46.60
CA GLU A 657 -1.13 29.78 -47.84
C GLU A 657 -0.50 31.04 -48.48
N ASP A 658 0.59 30.85 -49.20
CA ASP A 658 1.20 31.91 -50.04
C ASP A 658 0.47 32.02 -51.40
N GLU A 659 1.05 32.90 -52.28
CA GLU A 659 0.49 33.12 -53.60
C GLU A 659 0.57 31.85 -54.51
N ASP A 660 1.49 30.92 -54.18
CA ASP A 660 1.69 29.64 -54.86
C ASP A 660 0.86 28.50 -54.22
N GLY A 661 0.05 28.77 -53.19
CA GLY A 661 -0.79 27.79 -52.47
C GLY A 661 -0.01 26.91 -51.50
N LYS A 662 1.24 27.25 -51.12
CA LYS A 662 2.01 26.52 -50.12
C LYS A 662 1.64 27.01 -48.72
N PRO A 663 1.25 26.12 -47.78
CA PRO A 663 0.90 26.52 -46.42
C PRO A 663 2.16 27.00 -45.67
N ASP A 664 1.93 27.93 -44.71
CA ASP A 664 2.94 28.33 -43.74
C ASP A 664 3.16 27.17 -42.73
N GLU A 665 4.23 27.23 -41.99
CA GLU A 665 4.58 26.21 -41.00
C GLU A 665 4.71 26.86 -39.62
N LEU A 666 4.24 26.15 -38.55
CA LEU A 666 4.49 26.56 -37.19
C LEU A 666 5.94 26.22 -36.81
N VAL A 667 6.66 27.18 -36.23
CA VAL A 667 8.07 27.04 -35.86
C VAL A 667 8.28 27.08 -34.35
N SER A 668 7.54 27.96 -33.61
CA SER A 668 7.79 28.15 -32.19
C SER A 668 6.50 28.33 -31.43
N ALA A 669 6.49 27.87 -30.21
CA ALA A 669 5.46 28.03 -29.22
C ALA A 669 6.07 28.38 -27.86
N GLN A 670 5.59 29.41 -27.18
CA GLN A 670 6.09 29.87 -25.89
C GLN A 670 4.92 30.30 -25.00
N THR A 671 5.04 30.02 -23.71
CA THR A 671 4.11 30.51 -22.68
C THR A 671 4.60 31.85 -22.17
N ILE A 672 3.66 32.79 -21.97
CA ILE A 672 3.96 34.13 -21.44
C ILE A 672 2.94 34.55 -20.37
N MET A 673 3.39 35.40 -19.46
CA MET A 673 2.51 36.20 -18.61
C MET A 673 2.02 37.42 -19.39
N ALA A 674 1.05 38.14 -18.85
CA ALA A 674 0.59 39.38 -19.46
C ALA A 674 1.74 40.36 -19.63
N ASP A 675 1.84 40.98 -20.83
CA ASP A 675 2.75 42.10 -21.15
C ASP A 675 4.26 41.77 -21.08
N GLU A 676 4.66 40.51 -21.20
CA GLU A 676 6.07 40.11 -21.36
C GLU A 676 6.58 40.46 -22.76
N ASP A 677 7.91 40.66 -22.87
CA ASP A 677 8.57 40.90 -24.13
C ASP A 677 8.75 39.60 -24.93
N LEU A 678 8.70 39.72 -26.23
CA LEU A 678 9.03 38.68 -27.20
C LEU A 678 10.20 39.14 -28.06
N ILE A 679 11.15 38.22 -28.33
CA ILE A 679 12.23 38.43 -29.31
C ILE A 679 12.13 37.36 -30.41
N LEU A 680 11.95 37.81 -31.66
CA LEU A 680 11.90 37.00 -32.85
C LEU A 680 13.21 37.09 -33.54
N VAL A 681 13.81 35.97 -33.97
CA VAL A 681 15.09 35.91 -34.64
C VAL A 681 14.92 35.19 -35.98
N SER A 682 15.43 35.79 -37.06
CA SER A 682 15.41 35.18 -38.41
C SER A 682 16.70 34.42 -38.71
N ARG A 683 16.64 33.53 -39.73
CA ARG A 683 17.81 32.75 -40.20
C ARG A 683 18.94 33.61 -40.71
N ASP A 684 18.61 34.75 -41.35
CA ASP A 684 19.61 35.73 -41.85
C ASP A 684 20.11 36.66 -40.75
N GLY A 685 19.76 36.37 -39.48
CA GLY A 685 20.33 37.07 -38.32
C GLY A 685 19.73 38.45 -38.04
N GLN A 686 18.45 38.63 -38.26
CA GLN A 686 17.70 39.84 -37.80
C GLN A 686 16.92 39.47 -36.53
N ALA A 687 16.75 40.42 -35.61
CA ALA A 687 15.92 40.26 -34.45
C ALA A 687 14.93 41.42 -34.25
N VAL A 688 13.71 41.14 -33.87
CA VAL A 688 12.67 42.07 -33.45
C VAL A 688 12.28 41.78 -32.04
N ARG A 689 12.43 42.77 -31.13
CA ARG A 689 11.93 42.71 -29.77
C ARG A 689 10.74 43.62 -29.63
N PHE A 690 9.64 43.16 -29.05
CA PHE A 690 8.43 43.94 -28.75
C PHE A 690 7.70 43.38 -27.55
N THR A 691 6.97 44.22 -26.81
CA THR A 691 6.15 43.83 -25.70
C THR A 691 4.81 43.27 -26.18
N ALA A 692 4.37 42.13 -25.62
CA ALA A 692 3.14 41.44 -26.03
C ALA A 692 1.87 42.06 -25.41
N THR A 693 1.81 43.42 -25.28
CA THR A 693 0.62 44.15 -24.85
C THR A 693 -0.53 43.95 -25.83
N ASP A 694 -1.75 44.19 -25.40
CA ASP A 694 -2.93 44.09 -26.28
C ASP A 694 -2.91 45.08 -27.45
N ASP A 695 -2.23 46.23 -27.32
CA ASP A 695 -2.01 47.18 -28.40
C ASP A 695 -1.07 46.63 -29.48
N GLN A 696 -0.04 45.88 -29.10
CA GLN A 696 0.91 45.28 -30.02
C GLN A 696 0.45 43.88 -30.47
N LEU A 697 0.02 43.03 -29.56
CA LEU A 697 -0.38 41.67 -29.83
C LEU A 697 -1.67 41.31 -29.06
N ARG A 698 -2.81 41.69 -29.67
CA ARG A 698 -4.12 41.40 -29.08
C ARG A 698 -4.35 39.90 -28.88
N SER A 699 -4.96 39.54 -27.74
CA SER A 699 -5.41 38.18 -27.51
C SER A 699 -6.43 37.69 -28.54
N MET A 700 -6.26 36.51 -29.08
CA MET A 700 -7.06 35.97 -30.18
C MET A 700 -7.49 34.53 -29.87
N GLY A 701 -8.59 34.08 -30.48
CA GLY A 701 -9.06 32.70 -30.38
C GLY A 701 -8.15 31.69 -31.11
N ARG A 702 -8.25 30.40 -30.77
CA ARG A 702 -7.40 29.32 -31.29
C ARG A 702 -7.38 29.19 -32.83
N SER A 703 -8.52 29.34 -33.49
CA SER A 703 -8.68 29.15 -34.95
C SER A 703 -8.37 30.40 -35.78
N THR A 704 -7.52 31.30 -35.28
CA THR A 704 -7.05 32.47 -36.03
C THR A 704 -5.64 32.27 -36.57
N SER A 705 -5.25 33.04 -37.59
CA SER A 705 -3.93 32.93 -38.24
C SER A 705 -2.87 33.89 -37.66
N GLY A 706 -3.21 34.68 -36.65
CA GLY A 706 -2.28 35.67 -36.07
C GLY A 706 -2.06 36.93 -36.92
N VAL A 707 -1.08 37.72 -36.50
CA VAL A 707 -0.67 38.97 -37.09
C VAL A 707 0.82 39.01 -37.35
N ARG A 708 1.28 39.90 -38.24
CA ARG A 708 2.70 39.97 -38.60
C ARG A 708 3.56 40.41 -37.41
N GLY A 709 4.44 39.52 -36.92
CA GLY A 709 5.42 39.78 -35.87
C GLY A 709 6.71 40.39 -36.41
N MET A 710 7.22 39.86 -37.53
CA MET A 710 8.46 40.29 -38.20
C MET A 710 8.30 40.38 -39.70
N LYS A 711 9.05 41.22 -40.38
CA LYS A 711 9.19 41.29 -41.83
C LYS A 711 10.56 40.73 -42.23
N PHE A 712 10.61 40.05 -43.38
CA PHE A 712 11.82 39.48 -43.96
C PHE A 712 12.28 40.18 -45.22
N ARG A 713 13.53 39.96 -45.58
CA ARG A 713 14.11 40.37 -46.88
C ARG A 713 14.42 39.13 -47.70
N GLY A 714 14.01 39.11 -48.97
CA GLY A 714 14.25 37.94 -49.83
C GLY A 714 13.56 36.71 -49.30
N ASP A 715 14.25 35.57 -49.24
CA ASP A 715 13.77 34.27 -48.82
C ASP A 715 14.05 33.98 -47.32
N ASP A 716 14.37 35.04 -46.50
CA ASP A 716 14.62 34.88 -45.06
C ASP A 716 13.35 34.41 -44.35
N GLU A 717 13.52 33.62 -43.27
CA GLU A 717 12.44 33.02 -42.51
C GLU A 717 12.68 33.12 -41.00
N LEU A 718 11.63 32.94 -40.20
CA LEU A 718 11.77 32.91 -38.77
C LEU A 718 12.52 31.67 -38.31
N LEU A 719 13.53 31.83 -37.48
CA LEU A 719 14.31 30.76 -36.86
C LEU A 719 13.76 30.40 -35.45
N SER A 720 13.56 31.39 -34.59
CA SER A 720 13.05 31.18 -33.24
C SER A 720 12.29 32.38 -32.70
N MET A 721 11.45 32.11 -31.71
CA MET A 721 10.80 33.12 -30.87
C MET A 721 11.07 32.77 -29.42
N GLU A 722 11.62 33.74 -28.68
CA GLU A 722 11.99 33.56 -27.26
C GLU A 722 11.37 34.64 -26.40
N VAL A 723 11.27 34.36 -25.09
CA VAL A 723 10.78 35.28 -24.07
C VAL A 723 11.95 35.78 -23.23
N PRO A 724 12.43 37.01 -23.45
CA PRO A 724 13.53 37.57 -22.67
C PRO A 724 13.05 37.90 -21.26
N ARG A 725 13.91 37.63 -20.28
CA ARG A 725 13.71 37.94 -18.86
C ARG A 725 14.83 38.85 -18.36
N GLU A 726 14.70 39.37 -17.16
CA GLU A 726 15.75 40.17 -16.53
C GLU A 726 17.04 39.34 -16.39
N ASN A 727 18.17 39.99 -16.67
CA ASN A 727 19.54 39.37 -16.63
C ASN A 727 19.74 38.17 -17.57
N THR A 728 19.11 38.19 -18.75
CA THR A 728 19.31 37.18 -19.76
C THR A 728 20.03 37.74 -20.99
N ASP A 729 20.70 36.84 -21.71
CA ASP A 729 21.40 37.12 -22.93
C ASP A 729 20.81 36.34 -24.12
N LEU A 730 20.83 36.92 -25.33
CA LEU A 730 20.53 36.17 -26.54
C LEU A 730 21.78 35.44 -27.00
N LEU A 731 21.77 34.12 -26.95
CA LEU A 731 22.80 33.22 -27.51
C LEU A 731 22.38 32.81 -28.92
N ILE A 732 23.21 33.07 -29.91
CA ILE A 732 23.06 32.56 -31.28
C ILE A 732 24.19 31.59 -31.61
N VAL A 733 23.85 30.54 -32.36
CA VAL A 733 24.82 29.51 -32.78
C VAL A 733 24.72 29.25 -34.28
N THR A 734 25.88 29.06 -34.96
CA THR A 734 25.93 28.75 -36.40
C THR A 734 26.26 27.27 -36.67
N GLU A 735 25.98 26.80 -37.88
CA GLU A 735 26.24 25.42 -38.35
C GLU A 735 27.67 24.92 -38.04
N SER A 736 28.66 25.81 -38.17
CA SER A 736 30.09 25.47 -37.93
C SER A 736 30.52 25.62 -36.48
N GLY A 737 29.59 25.80 -35.54
CA GLY A 737 29.83 25.80 -34.09
C GLY A 737 30.36 27.13 -33.53
N TYR A 738 30.18 28.22 -34.23
CA TYR A 738 30.44 29.54 -33.65
C TYR A 738 29.21 30.04 -32.89
N ALA A 739 29.44 30.56 -31.72
CA ALA A 739 28.36 31.15 -30.90
C ALA A 739 28.69 32.58 -30.49
N LYS A 740 27.65 33.34 -30.20
CA LYS A 740 27.74 34.69 -29.71
C LYS A 740 26.63 34.91 -28.68
N ARG A 741 27.00 35.51 -27.52
CA ARG A 741 26.08 35.90 -26.49
C ARG A 741 25.99 37.41 -26.42
N THR A 742 24.79 37.97 -26.38
CA THR A 742 24.54 39.40 -26.37
C THR A 742 23.47 39.72 -25.37
N PRO A 743 23.71 40.66 -24.42
CA PRO A 743 22.65 41.07 -23.47
C PRO A 743 21.38 41.48 -24.20
N VAL A 744 20.22 41.02 -23.68
CA VAL A 744 18.93 41.31 -24.31
C VAL A 744 18.66 42.81 -24.39
N ASP A 745 19.19 43.62 -23.48
CA ASP A 745 19.07 45.08 -23.45
C ASP A 745 19.74 45.78 -24.64
N GLU A 746 20.65 45.15 -25.31
CA GLU A 746 21.20 45.63 -26.61
C GLU A 746 20.18 45.58 -27.75
N TYR A 747 19.05 44.88 -27.57
CA TYR A 747 17.98 44.80 -28.55
C TYR A 747 16.84 45.81 -28.17
N PRO A 748 16.70 46.92 -28.89
CA PRO A 748 15.70 47.91 -28.56
C PRO A 748 14.28 47.38 -28.75
N THR A 749 13.41 47.58 -27.79
CA THR A 749 11.98 47.32 -27.94
C THR A 749 11.37 48.18 -29.02
N LYS A 750 10.72 47.59 -30.00
CA LYS A 750 10.14 48.24 -31.19
C LYS A 750 8.72 47.73 -31.42
N SER A 751 8.00 48.36 -32.34
CA SER A 751 6.72 47.82 -32.79
C SER A 751 6.95 46.53 -33.59
N ARG A 752 6.03 45.56 -33.43
CA ARG A 752 6.01 44.34 -34.25
C ARG A 752 5.92 44.66 -35.75
N GLY A 753 6.25 43.65 -36.57
CA GLY A 753 6.11 43.74 -38.03
C GLY A 753 7.18 44.65 -38.70
N THR A 754 8.32 44.82 -38.06
CA THR A 754 9.51 45.53 -38.62
C THR A 754 10.54 44.53 -39.11
N LEU A 755 11.58 45.03 -39.79
CA LEU A 755 12.73 44.23 -40.24
C LEU A 755 13.72 43.91 -39.11
N GLY A 756 13.57 44.57 -37.94
CA GLY A 756 14.43 44.34 -36.80
C GLY A 756 15.83 44.95 -36.89
N VAL A 757 16.73 44.42 -36.08
CA VAL A 757 18.13 44.78 -35.98
C VAL A 757 19.02 43.54 -36.11
N ARG A 758 20.26 43.70 -36.62
CA ARG A 758 21.20 42.57 -36.76
C ARG A 758 21.58 41.98 -35.40
N VAL A 759 21.60 40.63 -35.29
CA VAL A 759 22.04 39.90 -34.09
C VAL A 759 23.55 39.69 -34.04
N GLY A 760 24.22 39.68 -35.22
CA GLY A 760 25.65 39.49 -35.34
C GLY A 760 26.18 39.78 -36.76
N LYS A 761 27.49 39.75 -36.93
CA LYS A 761 28.12 39.78 -38.23
C LYS A 761 28.30 38.32 -38.71
N LEU A 762 27.32 37.84 -39.47
CA LEU A 762 27.38 36.52 -40.09
C LEU A 762 28.30 36.59 -41.31
N VAL A 763 29.11 35.56 -41.47
CA VAL A 763 30.04 35.38 -42.65
C VAL A 763 29.82 33.96 -43.16
N ASP A 764 29.80 33.79 -44.46
CA ASP A 764 29.46 32.55 -45.16
C ASP A 764 30.35 31.36 -44.73
N GLU A 765 31.60 31.63 -44.36
CA GLU A 765 32.54 30.61 -43.88
C GLU A 765 32.18 29.96 -42.56
N ARG A 766 31.20 30.53 -41.78
CA ARG A 766 30.76 30.03 -40.50
C ARG A 766 29.41 29.34 -40.56
N GLY A 767 28.82 29.25 -41.75
CA GLY A 767 27.50 28.70 -41.98
C GLY A 767 26.36 29.62 -41.49
N GLY A 768 25.14 29.22 -41.76
CA GLY A 768 23.90 29.90 -41.33
C GLY A 768 23.64 29.76 -39.83
N LEU A 769 22.67 30.53 -39.35
CA LEU A 769 22.17 30.36 -37.98
C LEU A 769 21.32 29.09 -37.84
N VAL A 770 21.63 28.26 -36.85
CA VAL A 770 20.88 27.03 -36.54
C VAL A 770 20.06 27.15 -35.28
N GLY A 771 20.36 28.11 -34.40
CA GLY A 771 19.59 28.32 -33.20
C GLY A 771 19.83 29.69 -32.58
N ALA A 772 18.79 30.17 -31.88
CA ALA A 772 18.85 31.37 -31.08
C ALA A 772 18.02 31.12 -29.80
N LEU A 773 18.66 31.24 -28.63
CA LEU A 773 18.06 30.99 -27.33
C LEU A 773 18.30 32.18 -26.39
N VAL A 774 17.37 32.54 -25.60
CA VAL A 774 17.56 33.43 -24.44
C VAL A 774 18.05 32.58 -23.26
N VAL A 775 19.24 32.86 -22.76
CA VAL A 775 19.93 32.09 -21.72
C VAL A 775 20.34 32.97 -20.54
N ARG A 776 20.38 32.42 -19.33
CA ARG A 776 21.08 33.01 -18.19
C ARG A 776 22.58 32.75 -18.30
N PRO A 777 23.42 33.57 -17.67
CA PRO A 777 24.87 33.42 -17.76
C PRO A 777 25.41 32.07 -17.28
N ASP A 778 24.72 31.43 -16.38
CA ASP A 778 25.09 30.17 -15.68
C ASP A 778 24.41 28.93 -16.28
N GLU A 779 23.52 29.09 -17.24
CA GLU A 779 22.77 27.99 -17.84
C GLU A 779 23.65 27.13 -18.78
N ASP A 780 23.36 25.82 -18.76
CA ASP A 780 23.94 24.89 -19.70
C ASP A 780 23.11 24.77 -20.99
N VAL A 781 23.79 24.74 -22.11
CA VAL A 781 23.16 24.57 -23.42
C VAL A 781 23.61 23.25 -24.02
N MET A 782 22.68 22.49 -24.52
CA MET A 782 22.93 21.27 -25.28
C MET A 782 23.03 21.61 -26.77
N VAL A 783 24.16 21.26 -27.39
CA VAL A 783 24.40 21.40 -28.80
C VAL A 783 24.27 20.04 -29.49
N ILE A 784 23.51 19.99 -30.55
CA ILE A 784 23.16 18.75 -31.26
C ILE A 784 23.80 18.81 -32.64
N THR A 785 24.59 17.77 -32.97
CA THR A 785 25.22 17.65 -34.31
C THR A 785 24.42 16.71 -35.21
N GLU A 786 24.62 16.82 -36.53
CA GLU A 786 24.00 15.98 -37.55
C GLU A 786 24.35 14.49 -37.34
N SER A 787 25.56 14.19 -36.85
CA SER A 787 25.94 12.83 -36.48
C SER A 787 25.26 12.29 -35.19
N GLY A 788 24.37 13.05 -34.55
CA GLY A 788 23.64 12.67 -33.34
C GLY A 788 24.44 12.78 -32.04
N LYS A 789 25.54 13.53 -32.01
CA LYS A 789 26.29 13.83 -30.79
C LYS A 789 25.62 14.96 -30.04
N LEU A 790 25.50 14.76 -28.73
CA LEU A 790 25.04 15.77 -27.77
C LEU A 790 26.28 16.30 -27.03
N VAL A 791 26.47 17.62 -27.08
CA VAL A 791 27.56 18.30 -26.38
C VAL A 791 26.96 19.33 -25.43
N GLN A 792 27.20 19.17 -24.14
CA GLN A 792 26.78 20.13 -23.11
C GLN A 792 27.87 21.21 -22.98
N VAL A 793 27.47 22.47 -23.11
CA VAL A 793 28.37 23.62 -23.03
C VAL A 793 27.71 24.69 -22.15
N ASN A 794 28.43 25.26 -21.21
CA ASN A 794 27.90 26.31 -20.36
C ASN A 794 27.88 27.66 -21.09
N ALA A 795 26.79 28.42 -20.95
CA ALA A 795 26.64 29.72 -21.59
C ALA A 795 27.73 30.72 -21.14
N SER A 796 28.29 30.57 -19.93
CA SER A 796 29.39 31.42 -19.43
C SER A 796 30.66 31.31 -20.25
N ASP A 797 30.87 30.22 -20.98
CA ASP A 797 32.05 30.02 -21.84
C ASP A 797 32.08 30.99 -23.05
N VAL A 798 30.89 31.61 -23.36
CA VAL A 798 30.78 32.66 -24.38
C VAL A 798 30.67 34.01 -23.67
N ARG A 799 31.71 34.86 -23.78
CA ARG A 799 31.66 36.21 -23.20
C ARG A 799 30.54 37.06 -23.85
N PRO A 800 29.78 37.82 -23.07
CA PRO A 800 28.81 38.75 -23.65
C PRO A 800 29.50 39.82 -24.49
N THR A 801 28.92 40.09 -25.66
CA THR A 801 29.47 41.02 -26.64
C THR A 801 28.36 41.85 -27.30
N ALA A 802 28.71 43.07 -27.79
CA ALA A 802 27.76 43.92 -28.48
C ALA A 802 27.26 43.28 -29.79
N ARG A 803 26.08 43.69 -30.27
CA ARG A 803 25.38 43.11 -31.42
C ARG A 803 26.21 42.94 -32.69
N ASN A 804 27.02 43.90 -33.06
CA ASN A 804 27.75 43.93 -34.35
C ASN A 804 29.11 43.21 -34.34
N THR A 805 29.27 42.17 -33.49
CA THR A 805 30.50 41.39 -33.39
C THR A 805 30.37 40.02 -34.04
N MET A 806 31.52 39.39 -34.32
CA MET A 806 31.57 38.00 -34.73
C MET A 806 31.59 37.10 -33.50
N GLY A 807 30.97 35.93 -33.53
CA GLY A 807 30.98 34.92 -32.46
C GLY A 807 32.37 34.28 -32.27
N VAL A 808 32.49 33.46 -31.20
CA VAL A 808 33.65 32.63 -30.87
C VAL A 808 33.27 31.16 -31.05
N ILE A 809 34.30 30.28 -31.10
CA ILE A 809 34.06 28.85 -31.19
C ILE A 809 33.43 28.39 -29.86
N PHE A 810 32.25 27.83 -29.95
CA PHE A 810 31.45 27.32 -28.83
C PHE A 810 31.46 25.81 -28.75
N ALA A 811 31.26 25.14 -29.88
CA ALA A 811 31.36 23.70 -30.02
C ALA A 811 32.10 23.40 -31.31
N ARG A 812 32.91 22.35 -31.35
CA ARG A 812 33.60 21.89 -32.55
C ARG A 812 32.95 20.62 -33.04
N PRO A 813 32.15 20.66 -34.15
CA PRO A 813 31.72 19.44 -34.81
C PRO A 813 32.93 18.70 -35.37
N ASP A 814 32.83 17.41 -35.60
CA ASP A 814 33.87 16.64 -36.29
C ASP A 814 33.97 17.07 -37.77
N ASP A 815 35.06 16.70 -38.44
CA ASP A 815 35.25 17.05 -39.86
C ASP A 815 34.10 16.47 -40.70
N GLY A 816 33.33 17.36 -41.34
CA GLY A 816 32.18 17.01 -42.18
C GLY A 816 30.88 16.89 -41.38
N ASP A 817 30.85 17.14 -40.06
CA ASP A 817 29.65 17.23 -39.26
C ASP A 817 29.20 18.70 -39.06
N HIS A 818 27.93 18.92 -38.81
CA HIS A 818 27.36 20.26 -38.64
C HIS A 818 26.49 20.31 -37.40
N ILE A 819 26.41 21.46 -36.75
CA ILE A 819 25.45 21.71 -35.69
C ILE A 819 24.09 21.93 -36.36
N ILE A 820 23.06 21.24 -35.89
CA ILE A 820 21.71 21.28 -36.44
C ILE A 820 20.69 21.90 -35.47
N ALA A 821 20.94 21.83 -34.16
CA ALA A 821 20.03 22.40 -33.17
C ALA A 821 20.75 22.70 -31.84
N ILE A 822 20.15 23.58 -31.05
CA ILE A 822 20.55 23.89 -29.69
C ILE A 822 19.30 23.87 -28.78
N THR A 823 19.46 23.43 -27.55
CA THR A 823 18.38 23.45 -26.56
C THR A 823 18.92 23.79 -25.18
N ARG A 824 18.08 24.30 -24.27
CA ARG A 824 18.47 24.56 -22.89
C ARG A 824 18.51 23.22 -22.13
N ASN A 825 19.48 23.10 -21.22
CA ASN A 825 19.40 22.10 -20.17
C ASN A 825 18.74 22.77 -18.95
N SER A 826 17.49 22.39 -18.64
CA SER A 826 16.71 22.96 -17.54
C SER A 826 17.08 22.38 -16.16
N ASP A 827 18.29 21.85 -16.00
CA ASP A 827 18.77 21.29 -14.73
C ASP A 827 19.43 22.40 -13.86
N SER A 828 18.71 23.46 -13.56
CA SER A 828 19.09 24.40 -12.49
C SER A 828 18.18 24.12 -11.29
N GLY A 829 18.62 23.23 -10.41
CA GLY A 829 18.03 23.08 -9.08
C GLY A 829 18.11 24.41 -8.35
N ASP A 830 16.99 24.88 -7.86
CA ASP A 830 16.95 25.81 -6.73
C ASP A 830 17.54 25.04 -5.53
N GLU A 831 18.85 25.17 -5.33
CA GLU A 831 19.48 24.83 -4.06
C GLU A 831 19.05 25.93 -3.05
N ASP A 832 18.10 25.58 -2.19
CA ASP A 832 17.92 26.26 -0.92
C ASP A 832 19.26 26.16 -0.14
N GLU A 833 19.96 27.26 -0.07
CA GLU A 833 21.10 27.47 0.84
C GLU A 833 20.57 27.37 2.29
N THR A 834 20.70 26.21 2.88
CA THR A 834 20.81 26.11 4.35
C THR A 834 22.28 25.97 4.71
N ASP A 835 22.79 27.10 5.18
CA ASP A 835 24.04 27.30 5.91
C ASP A 835 24.13 26.34 7.09
N ASP A 836 25.08 25.43 7.07
CA ASP A 836 25.57 24.75 8.27
C ASP A 836 27.10 24.61 8.18
N SER A 837 27.72 25.69 8.65
CA SER A 837 29.12 25.70 9.03
C SER A 837 29.29 25.00 10.39
N GLU A 838 29.96 23.84 10.43
CA GLU A 838 30.80 23.51 11.58
C GLU A 838 31.82 22.39 11.26
N ASN A 839 33.04 22.82 11.30
CA ASN A 839 34.20 22.19 11.90
C ASN A 839 34.81 20.90 11.32
N THR A 840 35.80 21.08 10.48
CA THR A 840 36.85 20.08 10.22
C THR A 840 38.05 20.33 11.13
N GLU A 841 38.33 19.44 12.04
CA GLU A 841 39.66 19.25 12.63
C GLU A 841 40.40 18.09 11.93
N ALA A 842 41.55 18.43 11.41
CA ALA A 842 42.51 17.55 10.78
C ALA A 842 43.28 16.71 11.84
N VAL A 843 43.51 15.43 11.54
CA VAL A 843 44.65 14.67 12.11
C VAL A 843 45.40 14.01 10.96
N GLU A 844 46.68 14.41 10.91
CA GLU A 844 47.73 13.89 10.05
C GLU A 844 48.18 12.48 10.45
N GLY A 845 48.59 11.72 9.45
CA GLY A 845 49.85 11.02 9.36
C GLY A 845 49.97 9.60 9.95
N THR A 846 50.30 8.60 9.23
CA THR A 846 51.66 8.19 8.79
C THR A 846 51.58 6.79 8.16
N ASP A 847 52.20 6.70 6.95
CA ASP A 847 53.06 5.66 6.38
C ASP A 847 52.95 4.16 6.74
N THR A 848 52.63 3.41 5.71
CA THR A 848 53.21 2.19 5.07
C THR A 848 54.25 1.31 5.81
N PRO A 849 54.64 0.03 5.38
CA PRO A 849 54.30 -0.75 4.16
C PRO A 849 54.09 -2.30 4.37
N ALA A 850 53.60 -2.90 3.32
CA ALA A 850 53.85 -4.23 2.76
C ALA A 850 54.43 -5.41 3.56
N ASP A 851 53.87 -6.59 3.46
CA ASP A 851 54.60 -7.74 2.90
C ASP A 851 53.68 -8.94 2.61
N GLU A 852 54.05 -9.52 1.55
CA GLU A 852 53.75 -10.74 0.81
C GLU A 852 53.50 -12.01 1.62
N ALA A 853 52.80 -12.87 0.94
CA ALA A 853 53.15 -14.26 0.62
C ALA A 853 52.22 -15.36 1.11
N SER A 854 51.71 -16.03 0.17
CA SER A 854 51.82 -17.46 -0.20
C SER A 854 50.69 -18.38 0.26
N ALA A 855 50.03 -18.93 -0.77
CA ALA A 855 49.38 -20.24 -0.77
C ALA A 855 50.42 -21.38 -0.63
N PRO A 856 50.02 -22.63 -0.28
CA PRO A 856 49.67 -23.62 -1.31
C PRO A 856 48.56 -24.58 -0.89
N ALA A 857 47.72 -24.98 -1.81
CA ALA A 857 47.69 -26.15 -2.68
C ALA A 857 47.69 -27.56 -1.99
N GLY A 858 46.76 -28.37 -2.40
CA GLY A 858 46.79 -29.85 -2.41
C GLY A 858 45.84 -30.47 -1.39
N GLY A 859 45.02 -31.28 -1.76
CA GLY A 859 44.89 -32.41 -2.58
C GLY A 859 43.91 -33.35 -1.92
N ASP A 860 42.92 -33.71 -2.60
CA ASP A 860 42.63 -35.05 -3.17
C ASP A 860 42.00 -36.08 -2.24
N GLU A 861 41.00 -36.63 -2.84
CA GLU A 861 40.54 -38.04 -2.88
C GLU A 861 39.61 -38.65 -1.82
N THR A 862 38.52 -39.10 -2.40
CA THR A 862 37.86 -40.43 -2.44
C THR A 862 36.85 -40.67 -1.35
N ALA A 863 35.68 -40.87 -1.77
CA ALA A 863 34.93 -41.99 -2.31
C ALA A 863 34.11 -42.78 -1.26
N ALA A 864 32.86 -42.92 -1.58
CA ALA A 864 32.06 -44.13 -1.64
C ALA A 864 31.25 -44.60 -0.41
N THR A 865 30.01 -44.74 -0.69
CA THR A 865 29.07 -45.84 -0.56
C THR A 865 28.29 -46.04 0.75
N ASP A 866 27.00 -46.16 0.47
CA ASP A 866 25.98 -47.09 0.99
C ASP A 866 25.57 -47.03 2.47
N ASN A 867 24.36 -46.57 2.73
CA ASN A 867 23.12 -47.32 2.98
C ASN A 867 21.91 -46.43 3.02
#